data_3f82a1677615050e0b7e541cb7d8db7a
#
_entry.id   3f82a1677615050e0b7e541cb7d8db7a
#
_cell.length_a   1.000
_cell.length_b   1.000
_cell.length_c   1.000
_cell.angle_alpha   90.00
_cell.angle_beta   90.00
_cell.angle_gamma   90.00
#
_symmetry.space_group_name_H-M   'P 1'
#
loop_
_entity.id
_entity.type
_entity.pdbx_description
1 polymer ?
#
loop_
_entity_poly.entity_id
_entity_poly.type
_entity_poly.pdbx_seq_one_letter_code
_entity_poly.pdbx_strand_id
1 'polypeptide(L)'
;FYQIQTGSTFCLPCLTGEFQDDAGSPSCKPCLIGSSNGLTAQQKCVSCVAGKFQDEQKKPSCKNCVAGMFSTKAGATADTVCLKCIKGTYSTTLGADTEKSCAPCAPGKWSNTDGASEGSACKKCTIGMYSPEEASTTCTSCPSGYTSLKEGLTLCEKCIGGEYLDGKTKQCNKCESGSVSKSGAVECIICMPGQKTNVDNTTCDSCDLGMFGKKENLVLDCYDCQIGQFQDDKGQTKCKDCREDRYGIELINENTGETRPALSNAECVECPKTPDQTTGGITGANTKAACLCPNTLYYQTFSETGDSVCEECPDGADCSARDGITIPELVALPGSWRPTNLSLVFSSCSVGFSGSKDEKQAQAEARCCPFNTTTNISSCINSTFVHPDEQCLEGFQGALCLVCADGWVPKEGGCTKCPGGGKMELAYTALFGMCVIVCIVMFFILVCNAKEEKVENANSAFGQLKIILAYLQIMASMPGVMESVPWPEMFVEFSVPFTAVNLNFMGIFAQSSCGLSLRFPQQFIVHMALPIFLVVAAIVAYVMSNICGKKEKKQHRFAQTMKIIILLILLVYPGLCTQVFTMFRCKTIPGVDDGKVLVADFSLRCAQGEHATYSILAFIFGGLYVFGIPFGIFLVLRKNRKHLYDKNSPKHADVMYSLGGLYSQYEEKFWWFELVIVLHKMFMTGALCILAPGSSAQPLVATLFQTMFLLVILKAAPYESDGDDKSSFVSALTLMLTMLCAFAVMNTDPADSDAFSGEVVGYVLVIISIFCLVVQVYLVIIEADFSILKKCTPTKKPKVVGDKTKVSPMITDSSDMN
;
A
#
# COMPACT_ATOMS: atom_id res chain seq x y z
N PHE A 1 -40.94 -55.72 42.08
CA PHE A 1 -42.28 -55.35 42.54
C PHE A 1 -42.17 -54.54 43.84
N TYR A 2 -43.13 -53.68 44.09
CA TYR A 2 -43.23 -52.90 45.33
C TYR A 2 -44.70 -52.82 45.78
N GLN A 3 -44.92 -52.42 46.97
CA GLN A 3 -46.27 -52.37 47.55
C GLN A 3 -46.45 -51.06 48.35
N ILE A 4 -47.44 -50.24 47.99
CA ILE A 4 -47.59 -48.85 48.53
C ILE A 4 -48.29 -48.91 49.88
N GLN A 5 -49.12 -49.90 50.10
CA GLN A 5 -49.90 -50.05 51.38
C GLN A 5 -49.68 -51.42 52.03
N THR A 6 -49.46 -51.44 53.37
CA THR A 6 -49.32 -52.67 54.14
C THR A 6 -50.62 -53.49 54.12
N GLY A 7 -50.48 -54.74 53.74
CA GLY A 7 -51.63 -55.64 53.68
C GLY A 7 -52.31 -55.76 52.32
N SER A 8 -51.83 -55.18 51.32
CA SER A 8 -52.34 -55.32 49.96
C SER A 8 -52.07 -56.72 49.40
N THR A 9 -53.03 -57.29 48.67
CA THR A 9 -52.95 -58.65 48.11
C THR A 9 -52.18 -58.73 46.77
N PHE A 10 -51.77 -57.66 46.28
CA PHE A 10 -50.97 -57.62 45.04
C PHE A 10 -49.84 -56.62 45.08
N CYS A 11 -48.82 -56.94 44.40
CA CYS A 11 -47.60 -56.02 44.18
C CYS A 11 -47.63 -55.42 42.82
N LEU A 12 -47.29 -54.14 42.76
CA LEU A 12 -47.12 -53.42 41.50
C LEU A 12 -45.72 -53.68 40.99
N PRO A 13 -45.57 -53.90 39.71
CA PRO A 13 -44.26 -54.05 39.13
C PRO A 13 -43.56 -52.71 39.05
N CYS A 14 -42.26 -52.65 39.34
CA CYS A 14 -41.45 -51.48 39.05
C CYS A 14 -41.52 -51.21 37.55
N LEU A 15 -41.62 -49.96 37.21
CA LEU A 15 -41.58 -49.50 35.81
C LEU A 15 -40.18 -49.65 35.19
N THR A 16 -40.15 -49.58 33.95
CA THR A 16 -38.86 -49.51 33.24
C THR A 16 -38.02 -48.35 33.78
N GLY A 17 -36.70 -48.55 33.93
CA GLY A 17 -35.82 -47.61 34.60
C GLY A 17 -35.79 -47.68 36.12
N GLU A 18 -36.56 -48.58 36.68
CA GLU A 18 -36.63 -48.79 38.14
C GLU A 18 -36.48 -50.29 38.51
N PHE A 19 -36.00 -50.53 39.69
CA PHE A 19 -35.80 -51.85 40.21
C PHE A 19 -36.15 -51.89 41.71
N GLN A 20 -36.31 -53.10 42.23
CA GLN A 20 -36.42 -53.26 43.64
C GLN A 20 -35.81 -54.62 44.10
N ASP A 21 -34.78 -54.50 44.92
CA ASP A 21 -33.96 -55.62 45.42
C ASP A 21 -34.34 -56.00 46.84
N ASP A 22 -35.07 -55.12 47.56
CA ASP A 22 -35.53 -55.38 48.94
C ASP A 22 -36.97 -55.89 48.94
N ALA A 23 -37.23 -57.04 49.64
CA ALA A 23 -38.56 -57.58 49.86
C ALA A 23 -39.35 -56.67 50.79
N GLY A 24 -40.62 -56.38 50.43
CA GLY A 24 -41.50 -55.56 51.27
C GLY A 24 -41.32 -54.07 51.16
N SER A 25 -40.62 -53.60 50.21
CA SER A 25 -40.35 -52.15 49.96
C SER A 25 -41.62 -51.45 49.44
N PRO A 26 -41.90 -50.21 49.90
CA PRO A 26 -43.04 -49.43 49.42
C PRO A 26 -42.85 -48.68 48.11
N SER A 27 -41.65 -48.68 47.56
CA SER A 27 -41.37 -48.00 46.35
C SER A 27 -40.20 -48.61 45.56
N CYS A 28 -40.13 -48.35 44.30
CA CYS A 28 -38.99 -48.77 43.44
C CYS A 28 -37.84 -47.75 43.50
N LYS A 29 -36.69 -48.32 43.48
CA LYS A 29 -35.42 -47.53 43.38
C LYS A 29 -35.16 -47.19 41.93
N PRO A 30 -34.80 -45.93 41.54
CA PRO A 30 -34.43 -45.62 40.22
C PRO A 30 -33.08 -46.23 39.87
N CYS A 31 -32.90 -46.66 38.64
CA CYS A 31 -31.59 -46.97 38.12
C CYS A 31 -30.71 -45.72 38.18
N LEU A 32 -29.56 -45.90 38.79
CA LEU A 32 -28.53 -44.81 38.82
C LEU A 32 -27.92 -44.56 37.45
N ILE A 33 -27.35 -43.45 37.32
CA ILE A 33 -26.54 -43.13 36.14
C ILE A 33 -25.52 -44.25 35.89
N GLY A 34 -25.24 -44.53 34.60
CA GLY A 34 -24.39 -45.68 34.20
C GLY A 34 -25.12 -47.01 34.13
N SER A 35 -26.40 -47.07 34.49
CA SER A 35 -27.20 -48.28 34.41
C SER A 35 -28.62 -48.00 33.92
N SER A 36 -29.27 -48.99 33.38
CA SER A 36 -30.63 -48.88 32.85
C SER A 36 -31.40 -50.18 33.10
N ASN A 37 -32.71 -50.13 32.97
CA ASN A 37 -33.55 -51.28 33.01
C ASN A 37 -34.74 -51.14 32.06
N GLY A 38 -34.75 -51.91 31.00
CA GLY A 38 -35.77 -51.87 29.95
C GLY A 38 -36.99 -52.72 30.21
N LEU A 39 -36.99 -53.51 31.31
CA LEU A 39 -38.10 -54.43 31.66
C LEU A 39 -38.73 -53.98 32.97
N THR A 40 -39.98 -54.24 33.09
CA THR A 40 -40.70 -54.04 34.36
C THR A 40 -40.40 -55.14 35.39
N ALA A 41 -40.63 -54.86 36.66
CA ALA A 41 -40.51 -55.84 37.75
C ALA A 41 -39.07 -56.40 37.96
N GLN A 42 -38.04 -55.67 37.61
CA GLN A 42 -36.67 -56.15 37.76
C GLN A 42 -36.12 -55.94 39.18
N GLN A 43 -35.22 -56.84 39.62
CA GLN A 43 -34.52 -56.74 40.88
C GLN A 43 -33.25 -55.92 40.89
N LYS A 44 -32.68 -55.63 39.68
CA LYS A 44 -31.47 -54.85 39.54
C LYS A 44 -31.43 -54.15 38.21
N CYS A 45 -30.77 -53.08 38.18
CA CYS A 45 -30.45 -52.44 36.97
C CYS A 45 -29.22 -53.09 36.28
N VAL A 46 -29.20 -53.06 34.99
CA VAL A 46 -28.04 -53.53 34.17
C VAL A 46 -27.15 -52.39 33.88
N SER A 47 -25.90 -52.51 34.22
CA SER A 47 -24.89 -51.54 33.84
C SER A 47 -24.84 -51.40 32.32
N CYS A 48 -24.72 -50.19 31.84
CA CYS A 48 -24.50 -49.96 30.44
C CYS A 48 -23.27 -50.77 29.97
N VAL A 49 -23.44 -51.50 28.92
CA VAL A 49 -22.31 -52.20 28.30
C VAL A 49 -21.34 -51.19 27.64
N ALA A 50 -20.15 -51.60 27.36
CA ALA A 50 -19.22 -50.81 26.58
C ALA A 50 -19.91 -50.26 25.32
N GLY A 51 -19.54 -49.10 24.90
CA GLY A 51 -20.18 -48.34 23.79
C GLY A 51 -21.43 -47.54 24.20
N LYS A 52 -21.89 -47.71 25.43
CA LYS A 52 -23.11 -47.02 25.91
C LYS A 52 -22.89 -46.34 27.27
N PHE A 53 -23.64 -45.30 27.50
CA PHE A 53 -23.63 -44.53 28.73
C PHE A 53 -25.07 -44.20 29.18
N GLN A 54 -25.23 -43.84 30.42
CA GLN A 54 -26.48 -43.28 30.89
C GLN A 54 -26.20 -42.16 31.91
N ASP A 55 -26.50 -40.96 31.51
CA ASP A 55 -26.27 -39.71 32.26
C ASP A 55 -27.48 -39.27 33.08
N GLU A 56 -28.58 -39.96 32.93
CA GLU A 56 -29.82 -39.69 33.63
C GLU A 56 -30.28 -40.91 34.45
N GLN A 57 -30.86 -40.65 35.59
CA GLN A 57 -31.46 -41.71 36.38
C GLN A 57 -32.82 -42.17 35.82
N LYS A 58 -33.24 -43.34 36.20
CA LYS A 58 -34.58 -43.86 35.89
C LYS A 58 -34.85 -44.04 34.39
N LYS A 59 -33.85 -44.44 33.65
CA LYS A 59 -33.99 -44.62 32.19
C LYS A 59 -34.09 -46.11 31.82
N PRO A 60 -34.91 -46.44 30.82
CA PRO A 60 -35.11 -47.83 30.40
C PRO A 60 -33.95 -48.40 29.59
N SER A 61 -33.17 -47.57 28.97
CA SER A 61 -32.06 -47.99 28.10
C SER A 61 -30.87 -47.07 28.20
N CYS A 62 -29.70 -47.58 27.92
CA CYS A 62 -28.52 -46.81 27.81
C CYS A 62 -28.45 -46.12 26.45
N LYS A 63 -27.93 -44.87 26.42
CA LYS A 63 -27.66 -44.09 25.26
C LYS A 63 -26.40 -44.64 24.56
N ASN A 64 -26.40 -44.74 23.27
CA ASN A 64 -25.22 -45.15 22.54
C ASN A 64 -24.23 -44.01 22.41
N CYS A 65 -22.95 -44.32 22.46
CA CYS A 65 -21.97 -43.40 21.87
C CYS A 65 -22.33 -43.15 20.39
N VAL A 66 -22.25 -41.89 19.96
CA VAL A 66 -22.57 -41.53 18.58
C VAL A 66 -21.55 -42.14 17.62
N ALA A 67 -21.93 -42.27 16.39
CA ALA A 67 -20.99 -42.69 15.35
C ALA A 67 -19.72 -41.80 15.35
N GLY A 68 -18.59 -42.40 15.12
CA GLY A 68 -17.30 -41.72 15.25
C GLY A 68 -16.69 -41.79 16.65
N MET A 69 -17.42 -42.41 17.62
CA MET A 69 -16.93 -42.57 18.98
C MET A 69 -17.13 -43.99 19.48
N PHE A 70 -16.25 -44.42 20.37
CA PHE A 70 -16.33 -45.71 21.03
C PHE A 70 -16.08 -45.56 22.54
N SER A 71 -16.49 -46.54 23.28
CA SER A 71 -16.14 -46.60 24.70
C SER A 71 -15.98 -48.03 25.16
N THR A 72 -14.87 -48.36 25.75
CA THR A 72 -14.60 -49.67 26.35
C THR A 72 -15.13 -49.81 27.75
N LYS A 73 -15.63 -48.71 28.33
CA LYS A 73 -16.04 -48.62 29.70
C LYS A 73 -17.50 -49.07 29.87
N ALA A 74 -17.73 -50.13 30.63
CA ALA A 74 -19.06 -50.51 31.06
C ALA A 74 -19.49 -49.65 32.26
N GLY A 75 -20.80 -49.44 32.39
CA GLY A 75 -21.36 -48.63 33.48
C GLY A 75 -21.07 -47.16 33.39
N ALA A 76 -20.86 -46.66 32.23
CA ALA A 76 -20.50 -45.25 31.95
C ALA A 76 -21.67 -44.33 32.29
N THR A 77 -21.36 -43.25 33.01
CA THR A 77 -22.33 -42.32 33.58
C THR A 77 -22.49 -41.03 32.79
N ALA A 78 -21.65 -40.80 31.77
CA ALA A 78 -21.70 -39.62 30.93
C ALA A 78 -21.15 -39.93 29.53
N ASP A 79 -21.51 -39.12 28.57
CA ASP A 79 -21.03 -39.21 27.19
C ASP A 79 -19.53 -38.90 27.06
N THR A 80 -18.92 -38.24 28.04
CA THR A 80 -17.47 -37.93 28.08
C THR A 80 -16.57 -39.17 28.05
N VAL A 81 -17.14 -40.34 28.31
CA VAL A 81 -16.42 -41.63 28.19
C VAL A 81 -16.35 -42.13 26.73
N CYS A 82 -17.14 -41.55 25.84
CA CYS A 82 -17.10 -41.89 24.45
C CYS A 82 -15.87 -41.23 23.81
N LEU A 83 -14.86 -42.03 23.59
CA LEU A 83 -13.62 -41.59 22.97
C LEU A 83 -13.81 -41.47 21.47
N LYS A 84 -13.30 -40.43 20.90
CA LYS A 84 -13.35 -40.20 19.45
C LYS A 84 -12.41 -41.15 18.73
N CYS A 85 -12.84 -41.66 17.59
CA CYS A 85 -11.94 -42.28 16.65
C CYS A 85 -10.85 -41.27 16.31
N ILE A 86 -9.61 -41.72 16.36
CA ILE A 86 -8.44 -40.88 16.04
C ILE A 86 -8.48 -40.46 14.55
N LYS A 87 -7.77 -39.42 14.26
CA LYS A 87 -7.56 -38.98 12.87
C LYS A 87 -7.12 -40.17 12.01
N GLY A 88 -7.56 -40.16 10.78
CA GLY A 88 -7.29 -41.27 9.85
C GLY A 88 -8.29 -42.42 9.98
N THR A 89 -9.19 -42.42 10.96
CA THR A 89 -10.17 -43.49 11.18
C THR A 89 -11.57 -42.91 11.28
N TYR A 90 -12.58 -43.75 11.04
CA TYR A 90 -14.01 -43.41 11.18
C TYR A 90 -14.79 -44.57 11.69
N SER A 91 -15.93 -44.31 12.28
CA SER A 91 -16.84 -45.37 12.65
C SER A 91 -18.29 -44.97 12.37
N THR A 92 -19.02 -45.82 11.63
CA THR A 92 -20.45 -45.63 11.39
C THR A 92 -21.29 -46.27 12.48
N THR A 93 -20.63 -47.02 13.36
CA THR A 93 -21.32 -47.83 14.39
C THR A 93 -21.75 -46.97 15.55
N LEU A 94 -23.06 -46.99 15.82
CA LEU A 94 -23.61 -46.40 17.06
C LEU A 94 -23.35 -47.33 18.21
N GLY A 95 -22.82 -46.80 19.30
CA GLY A 95 -22.56 -47.61 20.50
C GLY A 95 -21.38 -48.56 20.32
N ALA A 96 -20.39 -48.20 19.58
CA ALA A 96 -19.14 -48.96 19.41
C ALA A 96 -18.46 -49.16 20.76
N ASP A 97 -18.10 -50.40 21.05
CA ASP A 97 -17.57 -50.85 22.34
C ASP A 97 -16.03 -50.98 22.34
N THR A 98 -15.39 -50.90 21.20
CA THR A 98 -13.95 -51.07 21.05
C THR A 98 -13.37 -50.07 20.04
N GLU A 99 -12.09 -49.77 20.22
CA GLU A 99 -11.36 -48.96 19.26
C GLU A 99 -11.30 -49.61 17.86
N LYS A 100 -11.40 -50.94 17.79
CA LYS A 100 -11.42 -51.66 16.51
C LYS A 100 -12.62 -51.33 15.64
N SER A 101 -13.66 -50.74 16.23
CA SER A 101 -14.81 -50.22 15.46
C SER A 101 -14.48 -48.97 14.66
N CYS A 102 -13.35 -48.36 14.91
CA CYS A 102 -12.83 -47.24 14.10
C CYS A 102 -12.10 -47.84 12.89
N ALA A 103 -12.79 -47.88 11.76
CA ALA A 103 -12.23 -48.37 10.55
C ALA A 103 -11.19 -47.40 9.98
N PRO A 104 -10.02 -47.85 9.55
CA PRO A 104 -9.02 -46.96 8.96
C PRO A 104 -9.46 -46.44 7.59
N CYS A 105 -9.08 -45.22 7.27
CA CYS A 105 -9.15 -44.78 5.89
C CYS A 105 -8.24 -45.69 5.04
N ALA A 106 -8.77 -46.17 3.93
CA ALA A 106 -8.01 -46.99 3.02
C ALA A 106 -6.82 -46.23 2.42
N PRO A 107 -5.78 -46.91 2.00
CA PRO A 107 -4.66 -46.27 1.30
C PRO A 107 -5.15 -45.38 0.15
N GLY A 108 -4.47 -44.28 -0.08
CA GLY A 108 -4.91 -43.24 -1.02
C GLY A 108 -5.89 -42.22 -0.42
N LYS A 109 -6.34 -42.46 0.83
CA LYS A 109 -7.26 -41.56 1.53
C LYS A 109 -6.70 -41.14 2.87
N TRP A 110 -7.19 -40.03 3.36
CA TRP A 110 -6.77 -39.43 4.62
C TRP A 110 -7.94 -38.75 5.35
N SER A 111 -7.81 -38.61 6.63
CA SER A 111 -8.73 -37.80 7.42
C SER A 111 -8.01 -37.15 8.60
N ASN A 112 -8.13 -35.82 8.75
CA ASN A 112 -7.64 -35.12 9.96
C ASN A 112 -8.76 -34.85 10.97
N THR A 113 -9.91 -35.46 10.78
CA THR A 113 -11.09 -35.28 11.64
C THR A 113 -11.09 -36.32 12.74
N ASP A 114 -11.05 -35.87 13.98
CA ASP A 114 -11.27 -36.73 15.12
C ASP A 114 -12.76 -37.02 15.28
N GLY A 115 -13.08 -38.28 15.54
CA GLY A 115 -14.47 -38.69 15.76
C GLY A 115 -15.30 -38.72 14.47
N ALA A 116 -14.69 -38.98 13.34
CA ALA A 116 -15.41 -39.10 12.08
C ALA A 116 -16.47 -40.20 12.13
N SER A 117 -17.71 -39.86 11.82
CA SER A 117 -18.87 -40.74 11.88
C SER A 117 -19.17 -41.49 10.59
N GLU A 118 -18.50 -41.14 9.50
CA GLU A 118 -18.74 -41.67 8.18
C GLU A 118 -17.46 -41.85 7.36
N GLY A 119 -17.44 -42.81 6.49
CA GLY A 119 -16.33 -43.04 5.53
C GLY A 119 -16.11 -41.89 4.54
N SER A 120 -17.07 -40.98 4.40
CA SER A 120 -16.96 -39.75 3.62
C SER A 120 -15.92 -38.77 4.21
N ALA A 121 -15.61 -38.89 5.52
CA ALA A 121 -14.55 -38.15 6.17
C ALA A 121 -13.14 -38.53 5.62
N CYS A 122 -13.00 -39.73 5.05
CA CYS A 122 -11.79 -40.16 4.37
C CYS A 122 -11.72 -39.56 2.97
N LYS A 123 -11.08 -38.42 2.88
CA LYS A 123 -10.89 -37.69 1.63
C LYS A 123 -9.81 -38.37 0.79
N LYS A 124 -9.98 -38.38 -0.50
CA LYS A 124 -8.94 -38.83 -1.41
C LYS A 124 -7.78 -37.85 -1.40
N CYS A 125 -6.56 -38.35 -1.50
CA CYS A 125 -5.41 -37.51 -1.78
C CYS A 125 -5.61 -36.85 -3.12
N THR A 126 -5.35 -35.55 -3.17
CA THR A 126 -5.41 -34.77 -4.41
C THR A 126 -4.23 -35.13 -5.31
N ILE A 127 -4.34 -34.75 -6.56
CA ILE A 127 -3.28 -34.93 -7.55
C ILE A 127 -1.97 -34.34 -7.00
N GLY A 128 -0.88 -35.05 -7.17
CA GLY A 128 0.44 -34.71 -6.64
C GLY A 128 0.69 -35.15 -5.21
N MET A 129 -0.31 -35.83 -4.58
CA MET A 129 -0.18 -36.39 -3.24
C MET A 129 -0.61 -37.86 -3.21
N TYR A 130 -0.05 -38.62 -2.33
CA TYR A 130 -0.33 -40.03 -2.14
C TYR A 130 -0.39 -40.40 -0.65
N SER A 131 -0.97 -41.55 -0.39
CA SER A 131 -0.94 -42.14 0.93
C SER A 131 -0.82 -43.63 0.82
N PRO A 132 0.34 -44.23 1.13
CA PRO A 132 0.55 -45.66 1.00
C PRO A 132 -0.08 -46.47 2.14
N GLU A 133 -0.29 -45.86 3.27
CA GLU A 133 -0.71 -46.51 4.49
C GLU A 133 -2.18 -46.28 4.82
N GLU A 134 -2.78 -47.24 5.47
CA GLU A 134 -4.10 -47.06 6.06
C GLU A 134 -4.09 -46.05 7.23
N ALA A 135 -5.23 -45.55 7.58
CA ALA A 135 -5.42 -44.60 8.69
C ALA A 135 -4.60 -43.30 8.57
N SER A 136 -4.21 -42.94 7.40
CA SER A 136 -3.42 -41.72 7.20
C SER A 136 -4.19 -40.46 7.62
N THR A 137 -3.50 -39.57 8.32
CA THR A 137 -4.06 -38.29 8.77
C THR A 137 -3.84 -37.15 7.78
N THR A 138 -2.91 -37.33 6.89
CA THR A 138 -2.54 -36.38 5.84
C THR A 138 -2.05 -37.16 4.64
N CYS A 139 -2.13 -36.55 3.49
CA CYS A 139 -1.44 -37.08 2.31
C CYS A 139 -0.01 -36.59 2.27
N THR A 140 0.88 -37.42 1.81
CA THR A 140 2.29 -37.08 1.58
C THR A 140 2.41 -36.55 0.17
N SER A 141 3.11 -35.45 -0.01
CA SER A 141 3.44 -34.94 -1.34
C SER A 141 4.35 -35.93 -2.06
N CYS A 142 4.08 -36.14 -3.32
CA CYS A 142 4.99 -36.93 -4.14
C CYS A 142 6.39 -36.33 -4.14
N PRO A 143 7.42 -37.14 -4.08
CA PRO A 143 8.80 -36.69 -4.24
C PRO A 143 9.00 -35.95 -5.56
N SER A 144 10.02 -35.13 -5.62
CA SER A 144 10.38 -34.41 -6.84
C SER A 144 10.48 -35.36 -8.04
N GLY A 145 9.84 -35.02 -9.13
CA GLY A 145 9.80 -35.83 -10.34
C GLY A 145 8.74 -36.93 -10.37
N TYR A 146 7.97 -37.04 -9.30
CA TYR A 146 6.86 -38.01 -9.23
C TYR A 146 5.53 -37.29 -9.01
N THR A 147 4.46 -37.83 -9.54
CA THR A 147 3.12 -37.30 -9.31
C THR A 147 2.11 -38.43 -9.14
N SER A 148 0.96 -38.11 -8.64
CA SER A 148 -0.21 -39.00 -8.76
C SER A 148 -1.14 -38.40 -9.82
N LEU A 149 -1.35 -39.12 -10.89
CA LEU A 149 -2.17 -38.66 -12.02
C LEU A 149 -3.68 -38.67 -11.74
N LYS A 150 -4.11 -39.35 -10.69
CA LYS A 150 -5.50 -39.44 -10.26
C LYS A 150 -5.56 -39.20 -8.73
N GLU A 151 -6.72 -38.75 -8.29
CA GLU A 151 -6.96 -38.66 -6.87
C GLU A 151 -7.04 -40.02 -6.20
N GLY A 152 -6.49 -40.08 -4.99
CA GLY A 152 -6.60 -41.26 -4.15
C GLY A 152 -5.59 -42.38 -4.47
N LEU A 153 -4.50 -42.07 -5.11
CA LEU A 153 -3.43 -43.05 -5.38
C LEU A 153 -2.58 -43.32 -4.12
N THR A 154 -2.04 -44.52 -4.10
CA THR A 154 -1.18 -45.03 -3.03
C THR A 154 0.31 -44.88 -3.33
N LEU A 155 0.64 -44.65 -4.56
CA LEU A 155 2.03 -44.50 -5.06
C LEU A 155 2.11 -43.35 -6.05
N CYS A 156 3.25 -42.78 -6.16
CA CYS A 156 3.53 -41.77 -7.15
C CYS A 156 4.23 -42.38 -8.37
N GLU A 157 3.86 -41.94 -9.52
CA GLU A 157 4.43 -42.38 -10.81
C GLU A 157 5.37 -41.27 -11.32
N LYS A 158 6.38 -41.67 -12.07
CA LYS A 158 7.29 -40.73 -12.72
C LYS A 158 6.65 -40.21 -14.01
N CYS A 159 6.80 -38.91 -14.24
CA CYS A 159 6.59 -38.38 -15.56
C CYS A 159 7.55 -39.07 -16.55
N ILE A 160 7.05 -39.38 -17.75
CA ILE A 160 7.90 -39.97 -18.79
C ILE A 160 8.88 -38.94 -19.36
N GLY A 161 9.88 -39.42 -20.09
CA GLY A 161 10.77 -38.50 -20.82
C GLY A 161 9.98 -37.62 -21.78
N GLY A 162 10.36 -36.37 -21.94
CA GLY A 162 9.60 -35.35 -22.70
C GLY A 162 8.50 -34.64 -21.90
N GLU A 163 8.28 -35.05 -20.64
CA GLU A 163 7.31 -34.42 -19.73
C GLU A 163 7.94 -34.00 -18.42
N TYR A 164 7.39 -33.00 -17.77
CA TYR A 164 7.83 -32.51 -16.45
C TYR A 164 6.66 -32.42 -15.48
N LEU A 165 6.97 -32.51 -14.22
CA LEU A 165 6.01 -32.32 -13.14
C LEU A 165 5.80 -30.85 -12.86
N ASP A 166 4.66 -30.28 -13.21
CA ASP A 166 4.27 -28.92 -12.82
C ASP A 166 4.06 -28.85 -11.31
N GLY A 167 4.86 -28.02 -10.66
CA GLY A 167 4.80 -27.81 -9.21
C GLY A 167 3.47 -27.28 -8.71
N LYS A 168 2.69 -26.56 -9.54
CA LYS A 168 1.39 -25.99 -9.20
C LYS A 168 0.25 -26.97 -9.40
N THR A 169 0.15 -27.54 -10.59
CA THR A 169 -0.96 -28.44 -10.95
C THR A 169 -0.71 -29.88 -10.50
N LYS A 170 0.53 -30.23 -10.19
CA LYS A 170 0.96 -31.60 -9.84
C LYS A 170 0.69 -32.62 -10.96
N GLN A 171 0.61 -32.17 -12.17
CA GLN A 171 0.41 -33.01 -13.37
C GLN A 171 1.68 -33.06 -14.20
N CYS A 172 1.83 -34.12 -14.96
CA CYS A 172 2.86 -34.22 -15.98
C CYS A 172 2.42 -33.43 -17.22
N ASN A 173 3.15 -32.36 -17.49
CA ASN A 173 2.94 -31.54 -18.67
C ASN A 173 4.04 -31.83 -19.69
N LYS A 174 3.68 -31.87 -20.96
CA LYS A 174 4.67 -31.98 -22.02
C LYS A 174 5.58 -30.77 -22.03
N CYS A 175 6.84 -31.03 -22.24
CA CYS A 175 7.79 -29.96 -22.47
C CYS A 175 7.40 -29.18 -23.72
N GLU A 176 7.46 -27.84 -23.59
CA GLU A 176 7.29 -26.98 -24.77
C GLU A 176 8.43 -27.23 -25.76
N SER A 177 8.16 -26.91 -26.99
CA SER A 177 9.17 -26.99 -28.04
C SER A 177 10.46 -26.29 -27.65
N GLY A 178 11.58 -26.95 -27.82
CA GLY A 178 12.89 -26.42 -27.42
C GLY A 178 13.30 -26.80 -26.01
N SER A 179 12.51 -27.61 -25.32
CA SER A 179 12.90 -28.11 -24.00
C SER A 179 12.72 -29.61 -23.92
N VAL A 180 13.55 -30.25 -23.12
CA VAL A 180 13.63 -31.70 -22.97
C VAL A 180 13.56 -32.09 -21.51
N SER A 181 13.11 -33.29 -21.27
CA SER A 181 13.15 -33.79 -19.90
C SER A 181 13.45 -35.27 -19.86
N LYS A 182 14.15 -35.68 -18.83
CA LYS A 182 14.29 -37.13 -18.51
C LYS A 182 13.10 -37.57 -17.67
N SER A 183 12.87 -38.89 -17.65
CA SER A 183 11.82 -39.44 -16.80
C SER A 183 11.96 -39.01 -15.35
N GLY A 184 10.91 -38.45 -14.78
CA GLY A 184 10.86 -37.92 -13.41
C GLY A 184 11.41 -36.52 -13.26
N ALA A 185 11.44 -35.72 -14.30
CA ALA A 185 11.83 -34.31 -14.24
C ALA A 185 10.73 -33.47 -13.57
N VAL A 186 11.15 -32.43 -12.85
CA VAL A 186 10.28 -31.43 -12.22
C VAL A 186 10.18 -30.15 -13.04
N GLU A 187 11.05 -30.01 -13.98
CA GLU A 187 11.08 -28.93 -14.96
C GLU A 187 11.66 -29.46 -16.26
N CYS A 188 11.31 -28.82 -17.34
CA CYS A 188 11.94 -29.10 -18.61
C CYS A 188 13.26 -28.34 -18.66
N ILE A 189 14.30 -29.04 -19.01
CA ILE A 189 15.59 -28.43 -19.31
C ILE A 189 15.46 -27.85 -20.71
N ILE A 190 15.53 -26.57 -20.81
CA ILE A 190 15.57 -25.89 -22.08
C ILE A 190 16.86 -26.31 -22.77
N CYS A 191 16.75 -26.80 -23.99
CA CYS A 191 17.94 -27.09 -24.78
C CYS A 191 18.77 -25.82 -24.85
N MET A 192 20.07 -25.99 -24.70
CA MET A 192 20.95 -24.84 -24.83
C MET A 192 20.81 -24.29 -26.24
N PRO A 193 20.89 -22.97 -26.36
CA PRO A 193 20.97 -22.37 -27.67
C PRO A 193 22.05 -23.12 -28.48
N GLY A 194 21.81 -23.45 -29.74
CA GLY A 194 22.70 -24.28 -30.55
C GLY A 194 22.29 -25.76 -30.61
N GLN A 195 21.25 -26.12 -29.90
CA GLN A 195 20.71 -27.47 -29.92
C GLN A 195 19.25 -27.47 -30.38
N LYS A 196 18.80 -28.54 -30.97
CA LYS A 196 17.40 -28.83 -31.26
C LYS A 196 16.94 -30.03 -30.42
N THR A 197 15.68 -30.09 -30.14
CA THR A 197 15.10 -31.26 -29.48
C THR A 197 15.03 -32.42 -30.47
N ASN A 198 15.34 -33.62 -30.00
CA ASN A 198 15.00 -34.82 -30.75
C ASN A 198 13.47 -35.03 -30.84
N VAL A 199 13.03 -35.99 -31.67
CA VAL A 199 11.60 -36.25 -31.93
C VAL A 199 10.80 -36.49 -30.63
N ASP A 200 11.42 -37.11 -29.64
CA ASP A 200 10.74 -37.49 -28.39
C ASP A 200 10.94 -36.44 -27.24
N ASN A 201 11.54 -35.30 -27.51
CA ASN A 201 11.88 -34.26 -26.51
C ASN A 201 12.66 -34.81 -25.30
N THR A 202 13.51 -35.82 -25.50
CA THR A 202 14.30 -36.42 -24.42
C THR A 202 15.76 -35.97 -24.40
N THR A 203 16.30 -35.59 -25.56
CA THR A 203 17.67 -35.13 -25.73
C THR A 203 17.74 -33.92 -26.63
N CYS A 204 18.79 -33.13 -26.39
CA CYS A 204 19.13 -31.99 -27.21
C CYS A 204 20.29 -32.38 -28.13
N ASP A 205 20.08 -32.27 -29.45
CA ASP A 205 21.08 -32.59 -30.46
C ASP A 205 21.73 -31.27 -30.95
N SER A 206 23.06 -31.28 -31.09
CA SER A 206 23.78 -30.07 -31.54
C SER A 206 23.61 -29.83 -33.04
N CYS A 207 23.47 -28.56 -33.40
CA CYS A 207 23.50 -28.16 -34.81
C CYS A 207 24.85 -28.48 -35.46
N ASP A 208 24.85 -28.85 -36.74
CA ASP A 208 26.04 -29.13 -37.50
C ASP A 208 26.81 -27.87 -37.93
N LEU A 209 28.01 -28.09 -38.52
CA LEU A 209 28.80 -26.98 -39.08
C LEU A 209 28.04 -26.22 -40.15
N GLY A 210 28.22 -24.92 -40.23
CA GLY A 210 27.45 -24.05 -41.14
C GLY A 210 26.04 -23.73 -40.63
N MET A 211 25.61 -24.33 -39.51
CA MET A 211 24.29 -24.15 -38.94
C MET A 211 24.37 -23.56 -37.52
N PHE A 212 23.29 -22.85 -37.12
CA PHE A 212 23.10 -22.36 -35.77
C PHE A 212 21.71 -22.68 -35.26
N GLY A 213 21.62 -22.84 -33.95
CA GLY A 213 20.32 -23.03 -33.29
C GLY A 213 19.64 -21.73 -32.97
N LYS A 214 18.44 -21.50 -33.50
CA LYS A 214 17.60 -20.36 -33.22
C LYS A 214 16.23 -20.79 -32.73
N LYS A 215 15.67 -20.01 -31.84
CA LYS A 215 14.29 -20.19 -31.41
C LYS A 215 13.35 -19.32 -32.25
N GLU A 216 12.55 -19.91 -33.09
CA GLU A 216 11.48 -19.24 -33.83
C GLU A 216 10.13 -19.86 -33.47
N ASN A 217 9.14 -19.03 -33.16
CA ASN A 217 7.78 -19.49 -32.80
C ASN A 217 7.76 -20.60 -31.73
N LEU A 218 8.60 -20.48 -30.70
CA LEU A 218 8.77 -21.44 -29.60
C LEU A 218 9.49 -22.75 -29.99
N VAL A 219 9.90 -22.95 -31.23
CA VAL A 219 10.67 -24.12 -31.71
C VAL A 219 12.14 -23.74 -31.76
N LEU A 220 13.00 -24.53 -31.10
CA LEU A 220 14.45 -24.51 -31.28
C LEU A 220 14.80 -25.42 -32.44
N ASP A 221 15.28 -24.88 -33.57
CA ASP A 221 15.73 -25.63 -34.74
C ASP A 221 17.06 -25.09 -35.22
N CYS A 222 17.72 -25.88 -36.07
CA CYS A 222 19.00 -25.55 -36.70
C CYS A 222 18.75 -24.89 -38.07
N TYR A 223 19.32 -23.73 -38.24
CA TYR A 223 19.22 -22.94 -39.47
C TYR A 223 20.61 -22.72 -40.06
N ASP A 224 20.69 -22.69 -41.34
CA ASP A 224 21.92 -22.39 -42.08
C ASP A 224 22.36 -20.96 -41.80
N CYS A 225 23.66 -20.76 -41.63
CA CYS A 225 24.24 -19.42 -41.56
C CYS A 225 23.95 -18.65 -42.84
N GLN A 226 23.53 -17.44 -42.68
CA GLN A 226 23.24 -16.54 -43.80
C GLN A 226 24.53 -16.07 -44.45
N ILE A 227 24.38 -15.50 -45.64
CA ILE A 227 25.52 -14.87 -46.38
C ILE A 227 26.13 -13.80 -45.44
N GLY A 228 27.47 -13.82 -45.31
CA GLY A 228 28.19 -12.97 -44.37
C GLY A 228 28.46 -13.63 -43.00
N GLN A 229 27.93 -14.82 -42.81
CA GLN A 229 28.13 -15.58 -41.58
C GLN A 229 28.66 -16.97 -41.86
N PHE A 230 29.41 -17.55 -40.96
CA PHE A 230 29.91 -18.92 -41.03
C PHE A 230 29.77 -19.60 -39.66
N GLN A 231 29.90 -20.92 -39.68
CA GLN A 231 29.95 -21.69 -38.42
C GLN A 231 30.90 -22.85 -38.57
N ASP A 232 32.02 -22.80 -37.87
CA ASP A 232 33.08 -23.81 -37.85
C ASP A 232 33.04 -24.70 -36.60
N ASP A 233 32.08 -24.48 -35.70
CA ASP A 233 31.87 -25.31 -34.50
C ASP A 233 30.45 -25.86 -34.46
N LYS A 234 30.27 -27.09 -34.00
CA LYS A 234 28.94 -27.67 -33.77
C LYS A 234 28.27 -27.12 -32.53
N GLY A 235 26.95 -27.07 -32.55
CA GLY A 235 26.16 -26.72 -31.36
C GLY A 235 26.15 -25.25 -31.02
N GLN A 236 26.38 -24.37 -31.93
CA GLN A 236 26.40 -22.95 -31.73
C GLN A 236 25.01 -22.30 -31.89
N THR A 237 24.82 -21.15 -31.23
CA THR A 237 23.53 -20.43 -31.21
C THR A 237 23.47 -19.32 -32.21
N LYS A 238 24.59 -18.96 -32.72
CA LYS A 238 24.73 -17.91 -33.72
C LYS A 238 25.80 -18.36 -34.68
N CYS A 239 25.61 -18.01 -35.91
CA CYS A 239 26.72 -18.05 -36.84
C CYS A 239 27.75 -17.02 -36.42
N LYS A 240 29.00 -17.32 -36.62
CA LYS A 240 30.08 -16.39 -36.54
C LYS A 240 30.01 -15.48 -37.76
N ASP A 241 29.98 -14.23 -37.52
CA ASP A 241 30.03 -13.25 -38.60
C ASP A 241 31.40 -13.32 -39.30
N CYS A 242 31.40 -13.10 -40.59
CA CYS A 242 32.67 -12.82 -41.29
C CYS A 242 33.38 -11.72 -40.53
N ARG A 243 34.69 -11.86 -40.33
CA ARG A 243 35.52 -10.86 -39.61
C ARG A 243 35.38 -9.50 -40.23
N GLU A 244 35.74 -8.50 -39.47
CA GLU A 244 35.89 -7.13 -39.92
C GLU A 244 36.48 -7.06 -41.34
N ASP A 245 36.00 -6.15 -42.14
CA ASP A 245 36.38 -5.94 -43.52
C ASP A 245 36.09 -7.12 -44.46
N ARG A 246 35.19 -8.03 -44.02
CA ARG A 246 34.74 -9.11 -44.88
C ARG A 246 33.22 -9.12 -44.97
N TYR A 247 32.74 -9.53 -46.15
CA TYR A 247 31.31 -9.76 -46.36
C TYR A 247 31.08 -11.14 -46.98
N GLY A 248 29.90 -11.67 -46.76
CA GLY A 248 29.50 -12.97 -47.31
C GLY A 248 29.11 -12.88 -48.77
N ILE A 249 29.36 -13.98 -49.48
CA ILE A 249 28.84 -14.22 -50.79
C ILE A 249 28.04 -15.51 -50.82
N GLU A 250 27.24 -15.69 -51.81
CA GLU A 250 26.53 -16.95 -52.01
C GLU A 250 27.52 -18.04 -52.41
N LEU A 251 27.65 -19.08 -51.61
CA LEU A 251 28.50 -20.22 -51.84
C LEU A 251 27.66 -21.38 -52.43
N ILE A 252 28.17 -22.02 -53.49
CA ILE A 252 27.51 -23.12 -54.18
C ILE A 252 28.28 -24.40 -53.85
N ASN A 253 27.58 -25.46 -53.53
CA ASN A 253 28.15 -26.81 -53.40
C ASN A 253 28.44 -27.35 -54.80
N GLU A 254 29.73 -27.60 -55.08
CA GLU A 254 30.17 -28.08 -56.40
C GLU A 254 29.57 -29.43 -56.81
N ASN A 255 29.14 -30.24 -55.84
CA ASN A 255 28.56 -31.58 -56.12
C ASN A 255 27.01 -31.58 -56.29
N THR A 256 26.31 -30.65 -55.65
CA THR A 256 24.82 -30.63 -55.67
C THR A 256 24.25 -29.44 -56.42
N GLY A 257 25.06 -28.39 -56.71
CA GLY A 257 24.62 -27.13 -57.30
C GLY A 257 23.72 -26.29 -56.38
N GLU A 258 23.52 -26.73 -55.09
CA GLU A 258 22.74 -26.02 -54.10
C GLU A 258 23.60 -25.02 -53.32
N THR A 259 22.97 -23.95 -52.85
CA THR A 259 23.62 -23.00 -51.93
C THR A 259 23.95 -23.68 -50.62
N ARG A 260 25.12 -23.41 -50.07
CA ARG A 260 25.58 -23.92 -48.78
C ARG A 260 26.02 -22.77 -47.86
N PRO A 261 25.87 -22.91 -46.55
CA PRO A 261 26.42 -21.95 -45.60
C PRO A 261 27.96 -21.98 -45.61
N ALA A 262 28.57 -20.84 -45.21
CA ALA A 262 29.99 -20.79 -44.99
C ALA A 262 30.41 -21.56 -43.72
N LEU A 263 31.44 -22.41 -43.87
CA LEU A 263 31.98 -23.24 -42.79
C LEU A 263 33.15 -22.61 -42.05
N SER A 264 33.75 -21.56 -42.61
CA SER A 264 34.86 -20.82 -41.98
C SER A 264 34.92 -19.36 -42.41
N ASN A 265 35.64 -18.55 -41.67
CA ASN A 265 35.91 -17.15 -42.03
C ASN A 265 36.70 -16.97 -43.35
N ALA A 266 37.38 -18.01 -43.81
CA ALA A 266 38.13 -17.97 -45.04
C ALA A 266 37.19 -17.88 -46.30
N GLU A 267 35.94 -18.28 -46.14
CA GLU A 267 34.89 -18.26 -47.18
C GLU A 267 34.18 -16.87 -47.23
N CYS A 268 34.48 -15.95 -46.29
CA CYS A 268 34.01 -14.57 -46.35
C CYS A 268 34.95 -13.75 -47.26
N VAL A 269 34.36 -12.92 -48.10
CA VAL A 269 35.11 -12.03 -48.99
C VAL A 269 35.52 -10.75 -48.25
N GLU A 270 36.74 -10.29 -48.45
CA GLU A 270 37.17 -9.02 -47.86
C GLU A 270 36.44 -7.84 -48.52
N CYS A 271 36.03 -6.87 -47.73
CA CYS A 271 35.48 -5.63 -48.24
C CYS A 271 36.54 -5.01 -49.22
N PRO A 272 36.10 -4.39 -50.31
CA PRO A 272 36.99 -3.71 -51.22
C PRO A 272 37.87 -2.68 -50.45
N LYS A 273 39.18 -2.79 -50.59
CA LYS A 273 40.17 -1.89 -49.96
C LYS A 273 40.25 -0.51 -50.69
N THR A 274 39.10 0.13 -50.81
CA THR A 274 39.09 1.56 -51.14
C THR A 274 38.99 2.35 -49.85
N PRO A 275 39.58 3.50 -49.69
CA PRO A 275 39.65 4.23 -48.42
C PRO A 275 38.28 4.51 -47.75
N ASP A 276 37.19 4.40 -48.51
CA ASP A 276 35.85 4.77 -48.10
C ASP A 276 34.90 3.58 -47.83
N GLN A 277 35.37 2.30 -47.91
CA GLN A 277 34.53 1.11 -47.75
C GLN A 277 35.11 0.12 -46.77
N THR A 278 35.12 0.47 -45.52
CA THR A 278 35.37 -0.46 -44.41
C THR A 278 34.01 -0.89 -43.81
N THR A 279 33.91 -2.06 -43.25
CA THR A 279 32.76 -2.43 -42.46
C THR A 279 32.73 -1.67 -41.14
N GLY A 280 33.67 -0.80 -40.88
CA GLY A 280 33.80 -0.01 -39.66
C GLY A 280 33.86 -0.81 -38.38
N GLY A 281 34.42 -2.04 -38.41
CA GLY A 281 34.44 -2.94 -37.29
C GLY A 281 33.22 -3.85 -37.20
N ILE A 282 32.27 -3.76 -38.17
CA ILE A 282 31.14 -4.67 -38.24
C ILE A 282 31.58 -6.01 -38.78
N THR A 283 31.24 -7.06 -38.08
CA THR A 283 31.29 -8.43 -38.51
C THR A 283 29.95 -8.83 -39.15
N GLY A 284 29.96 -9.79 -40.07
CA GLY A 284 28.72 -10.32 -40.65
C GLY A 284 28.15 -9.56 -41.85
N ALA A 285 28.90 -8.76 -42.47
CA ALA A 285 28.51 -8.07 -43.73
C ALA A 285 28.07 -9.12 -44.76
N ASN A 286 26.83 -9.00 -45.30
CA ASN A 286 26.26 -9.97 -46.24
C ASN A 286 26.27 -9.53 -47.71
N THR A 287 26.69 -8.32 -47.98
CA THR A 287 26.85 -7.79 -49.32
C THR A 287 27.98 -6.80 -49.37
N LYS A 288 28.50 -6.53 -50.53
CA LYS A 288 29.50 -5.51 -50.77
C LYS A 288 29.02 -4.11 -50.32
N ALA A 289 27.72 -3.83 -50.39
CA ALA A 289 27.10 -2.59 -49.93
C ALA A 289 27.05 -2.46 -48.39
N ALA A 290 27.18 -3.57 -47.67
CA ALA A 290 27.17 -3.63 -46.19
C ALA A 290 28.54 -3.32 -45.56
N CYS A 291 29.53 -2.95 -46.32
CA CYS A 291 30.79 -2.43 -45.78
C CYS A 291 30.65 -1.02 -45.17
N LEU A 292 29.44 -0.53 -45.02
CA LEU A 292 29.06 0.66 -44.24
C LEU A 292 28.18 0.25 -43.04
N CYS A 293 28.15 1.05 -42.02
CA CYS A 293 27.23 0.81 -40.89
C CYS A 293 25.78 0.92 -41.36
N PRO A 294 24.98 -0.14 -41.24
CA PRO A 294 23.57 -0.09 -41.63
C PRO A 294 22.77 0.83 -40.70
N ASN A 295 21.91 1.64 -41.28
CA ASN A 295 21.08 2.65 -40.62
C ASN A 295 19.97 2.10 -39.71
N THR A 296 19.74 0.79 -39.65
CA THR A 296 18.62 0.21 -38.89
C THR A 296 18.98 -0.20 -37.46
N LEU A 297 20.25 -0.61 -37.25
CA LEU A 297 20.68 -1.21 -36.00
C LEU A 297 21.95 -0.59 -35.42
N TYR A 298 22.65 0.24 -36.19
CA TYR A 298 23.98 0.74 -35.82
C TYR A 298 24.12 2.24 -36.11
N TYR A 299 24.95 2.88 -35.32
CA TYR A 299 25.46 4.23 -35.57
C TYR A 299 26.97 4.18 -35.69
N GLN A 300 27.53 5.16 -36.36
CA GLN A 300 28.94 5.20 -36.64
C GLN A 300 29.68 6.05 -35.61
N THR A 301 30.73 5.48 -35.01
CA THR A 301 31.70 6.19 -34.18
C THR A 301 33.08 6.18 -34.84
N PHE A 302 33.95 7.01 -34.31
CA PHE A 302 35.35 7.04 -34.77
C PHE A 302 36.28 6.68 -33.62
N SER A 303 37.22 5.74 -33.88
CA SER A 303 38.26 5.39 -32.90
C SER A 303 39.25 6.54 -32.77
N GLU A 304 40.12 6.47 -31.75
CA GLU A 304 41.21 7.42 -31.56
C GLU A 304 42.17 7.48 -32.79
N THR A 305 42.21 6.42 -33.59
CA THR A 305 42.99 6.33 -34.83
C THR A 305 42.27 6.88 -36.05
N GLY A 306 40.99 7.30 -35.90
CA GLY A 306 40.20 7.83 -36.99
C GLY A 306 39.45 6.78 -37.82
N ASP A 307 39.56 5.49 -37.47
CA ASP A 307 38.86 4.43 -38.16
C ASP A 307 37.39 4.42 -37.77
N SER A 308 36.46 4.21 -38.71
CA SER A 308 35.03 4.11 -38.42
C SER A 308 34.70 2.81 -37.72
N VAL A 309 33.97 2.89 -36.59
CA VAL A 309 33.45 1.79 -35.83
C VAL A 309 31.95 1.94 -35.77
N CYS A 310 31.22 0.82 -35.85
CA CYS A 310 29.78 0.82 -35.77
C CYS A 310 29.35 0.22 -34.43
N GLU A 311 28.51 0.94 -33.75
CA GLU A 311 27.96 0.58 -32.44
C GLU A 311 26.47 0.27 -32.54
N GLU A 312 25.93 -0.57 -31.69
CA GLU A 312 24.48 -0.85 -31.63
C GLU A 312 23.67 0.38 -31.26
N CYS A 313 22.53 0.57 -31.92
CA CYS A 313 21.64 1.70 -31.67
C CYS A 313 21.16 1.68 -30.19
N PRO A 314 21.34 2.80 -29.48
CA PRO A 314 20.88 2.85 -28.08
C PRO A 314 19.37 2.64 -27.94
N ASP A 315 18.96 1.96 -26.86
CA ASP A 315 17.54 1.80 -26.54
C ASP A 315 16.83 3.15 -26.47
N GLY A 316 15.73 3.29 -27.19
CA GLY A 316 14.96 4.54 -27.30
C GLY A 316 15.49 5.55 -28.33
N ALA A 317 16.53 5.20 -29.09
CA ALA A 317 17.04 5.99 -30.23
C ALA A 317 16.52 5.45 -31.56
N ASP A 318 16.40 6.32 -32.54
CA ASP A 318 16.17 5.99 -33.94
C ASP A 318 17.46 6.19 -34.73
N CYS A 319 17.99 5.09 -35.24
CA CYS A 319 19.19 5.08 -36.13
C CYS A 319 18.83 4.92 -37.61
N SER A 320 17.54 4.99 -37.97
CA SER A 320 17.09 4.65 -39.33
C SER A 320 17.28 5.74 -40.39
N ALA A 321 17.75 6.92 -39.99
CA ALA A 321 17.77 8.10 -40.87
C ALA A 321 18.69 7.94 -42.10
N ARG A 322 19.83 7.26 -41.96
CA ARG A 322 20.78 6.98 -43.06
C ARG A 322 21.86 5.99 -42.63
N ASP A 323 22.51 5.38 -43.63
CA ASP A 323 23.70 4.57 -43.39
C ASP A 323 24.84 5.43 -42.82
N GLY A 324 25.59 4.89 -41.87
CA GLY A 324 26.68 5.60 -41.22
C GLY A 324 26.24 6.80 -40.35
N ILE A 325 25.03 6.76 -39.79
CA ILE A 325 24.56 7.81 -38.87
C ILE A 325 25.47 7.95 -37.65
N THR A 326 25.76 9.17 -37.25
CA THR A 326 26.66 9.49 -36.13
C THR A 326 25.91 9.95 -34.89
N ILE A 327 26.56 9.88 -33.70
CA ILE A 327 25.98 10.25 -32.41
C ILE A 327 25.14 11.54 -32.44
N PRO A 328 25.63 12.67 -33.01
CA PRO A 328 24.86 13.92 -33.02
C PRO A 328 23.53 13.82 -33.80
N GLU A 329 23.44 12.90 -34.75
CA GLU A 329 22.33 12.75 -35.67
C GLU A 329 21.26 11.77 -35.14
N LEU A 330 21.55 11.03 -34.05
CA LEU A 330 20.58 10.14 -33.43
C LEU A 330 19.39 10.94 -32.91
N VAL A 331 18.17 10.46 -33.16
CA VAL A 331 16.94 11.06 -32.67
C VAL A 331 16.23 10.11 -31.70
N ALA A 332 15.39 10.68 -30.84
CA ALA A 332 14.62 9.87 -29.90
C ALA A 332 13.41 9.22 -30.58
N LEU A 333 13.13 7.97 -30.25
CA LEU A 333 11.91 7.30 -30.63
C LEU A 333 10.69 7.91 -29.90
N PRO A 334 9.46 7.77 -30.44
CA PRO A 334 8.24 8.17 -29.73
C PRO A 334 8.19 7.62 -28.31
N GLY A 335 7.85 8.47 -27.36
CA GLY A 335 7.85 8.09 -25.93
C GLY A 335 9.22 8.16 -25.24
N SER A 336 10.28 8.51 -25.97
CA SER A 336 11.64 8.70 -25.45
C SER A 336 12.09 10.16 -25.58
N TRP A 337 13.03 10.55 -24.74
CA TRP A 337 13.59 11.90 -24.67
C TRP A 337 15.11 11.85 -24.49
N ARG A 338 15.82 12.75 -25.16
CA ARG A 338 17.29 12.85 -25.18
C ARG A 338 17.74 14.19 -24.60
N PRO A 339 18.64 14.21 -23.60
CA PRO A 339 19.03 15.45 -22.93
C PRO A 339 19.95 16.36 -23.76
N THR A 340 20.86 15.79 -24.58
CA THR A 340 21.80 16.52 -25.43
C THR A 340 22.06 15.73 -26.72
N ASN A 341 22.58 16.41 -27.77
CA ASN A 341 22.94 15.77 -29.03
C ASN A 341 24.16 14.84 -28.96
N LEU A 342 24.85 14.79 -27.83
CA LEU A 342 25.98 13.89 -27.59
C LEU A 342 25.63 12.75 -26.61
N SER A 343 24.46 12.79 -26.00
CA SER A 343 24.00 11.74 -25.07
C SER A 343 23.61 10.48 -25.83
N LEU A 344 24.10 9.34 -25.37
CA LEU A 344 23.65 8.01 -25.80
C LEU A 344 22.52 7.46 -24.91
N VAL A 345 22.09 8.22 -23.89
CA VAL A 345 21.01 7.82 -23.00
C VAL A 345 19.72 8.48 -23.43
N PHE A 346 18.76 7.64 -23.81
CA PHE A 346 17.39 8.00 -24.15
C PHE A 346 16.48 7.57 -23.02
N SER A 347 15.82 8.50 -22.37
CA SER A 347 15.00 8.25 -21.19
C SER A 347 13.52 8.16 -21.55
N SER A 348 12.80 7.14 -21.04
CA SER A 348 11.36 7.00 -21.26
C SER A 348 10.59 8.14 -20.60
N CYS A 349 9.66 8.73 -21.34
CA CYS A 349 8.74 9.77 -20.88
C CYS A 349 7.54 9.23 -20.11
N SER A 350 7.51 7.93 -19.79
CA SER A 350 6.43 7.31 -19.01
C SER A 350 6.38 7.74 -17.54
N VAL A 351 7.41 8.47 -17.10
CA VAL A 351 7.50 8.99 -15.71
C VAL A 351 6.44 10.08 -15.49
N GLY A 352 5.76 10.02 -14.34
CA GLY A 352 4.75 11.00 -13.92
C GLY A 352 3.31 10.66 -14.34
N PHE A 353 3.08 9.52 -14.99
CA PHE A 353 1.74 9.04 -15.31
C PHE A 353 1.24 7.95 -14.36
N SER A 354 -0.05 7.97 -14.10
CA SER A 354 -0.78 6.91 -13.41
C SER A 354 -1.50 6.05 -14.46
N GLY A 355 -1.73 4.76 -14.16
CA GLY A 355 -2.42 3.85 -15.08
C GLY A 355 -1.63 2.59 -15.42
N SER A 356 -2.17 1.77 -16.32
CA SER A 356 -1.53 0.56 -16.83
C SER A 356 -0.23 0.86 -17.60
N LYS A 357 0.59 -0.16 -17.84
CA LYS A 357 1.85 -0.02 -18.60
C LYS A 357 1.59 0.54 -19.99
N ASP A 358 0.52 0.06 -20.66
CA ASP A 358 0.17 0.45 -22.01
C ASP A 358 -0.36 1.89 -22.08
N GLU A 359 -1.17 2.32 -21.09
CA GLU A 359 -1.64 3.70 -20.98
C GLU A 359 -0.49 4.68 -20.74
N LYS A 360 0.44 4.34 -19.85
CA LYS A 360 1.64 5.13 -19.59
C LYS A 360 2.50 5.28 -20.85
N GLN A 361 2.64 4.20 -21.63
CA GLN A 361 3.39 4.21 -22.87
C GLN A 361 2.70 5.08 -23.92
N ALA A 362 1.39 4.93 -24.11
CA ALA A 362 0.62 5.75 -25.04
C ALA A 362 0.67 7.24 -24.70
N GLN A 363 0.61 7.60 -23.41
CA GLN A 363 0.75 8.98 -22.96
C GLN A 363 2.18 9.50 -23.14
N ALA A 364 3.20 8.66 -22.97
CA ALA A 364 4.59 9.02 -23.23
C ALA A 364 4.81 9.32 -24.72
N GLU A 365 4.29 8.47 -25.60
CA GLU A 365 4.36 8.63 -27.05
C GLU A 365 3.62 9.87 -27.57
N ALA A 366 2.51 10.21 -26.92
CA ALA A 366 1.78 11.44 -27.25
C ALA A 366 2.52 12.71 -26.83
N ARG A 367 3.42 12.63 -25.83
CA ARG A 367 4.11 13.80 -25.25
C ARG A 367 5.52 14.01 -25.74
N CYS A 368 6.32 12.94 -25.89
CA CYS A 368 7.71 13.00 -26.34
C CYS A 368 7.83 12.43 -27.75
N CYS A 369 8.37 13.20 -28.64
CA CYS A 369 8.50 12.88 -30.07
C CYS A 369 7.17 12.37 -30.68
N PRO A 370 6.06 13.11 -30.52
CA PRO A 370 4.74 12.64 -30.91
C PRO A 370 4.62 12.38 -32.40
N PHE A 371 3.76 11.43 -32.79
CA PHE A 371 3.43 11.23 -34.20
C PHE A 371 2.59 12.38 -34.74
N ASN A 372 2.95 12.86 -35.90
CA ASN A 372 2.11 13.78 -36.66
C ASN A 372 0.92 12.96 -37.24
N THR A 373 -0.30 13.32 -36.84
CA THR A 373 -1.53 12.60 -37.25
C THR A 373 -1.80 12.62 -38.74
N THR A 374 -1.21 13.58 -39.47
CA THR A 374 -1.38 13.73 -40.94
C THR A 374 -0.37 12.93 -41.74
N THR A 375 0.88 12.83 -41.27
CA THR A 375 1.98 12.18 -41.98
C THR A 375 2.37 10.82 -41.43
N ASN A 376 1.88 10.49 -40.25
CA ASN A 376 2.23 9.30 -39.48
C ASN A 376 3.76 9.14 -39.24
N ILE A 377 4.47 10.28 -39.21
CA ILE A 377 5.90 10.36 -38.95
C ILE A 377 6.10 11.04 -37.60
N SER A 378 7.05 10.56 -36.79
CA SER A 378 7.41 11.22 -35.52
C SER A 378 7.94 12.63 -35.77
N SER A 379 7.56 13.56 -34.91
CA SER A 379 8.02 14.95 -34.97
C SER A 379 9.55 15.09 -34.83
N CYS A 380 10.23 14.10 -34.26
CA CYS A 380 11.67 14.08 -34.07
C CYS A 380 12.42 13.50 -35.26
N ILE A 381 11.77 12.74 -36.16
CA ILE A 381 12.38 12.20 -37.37
C ILE A 381 12.63 13.35 -38.36
N ASN A 382 13.81 13.41 -38.92
CA ASN A 382 14.30 14.45 -39.84
C ASN A 382 14.54 15.83 -39.20
N SER A 383 14.50 15.97 -37.87
CA SER A 383 14.92 17.19 -37.19
C SER A 383 16.41 17.08 -36.79
N THR A 384 17.22 18.08 -37.09
CA THR A 384 18.52 18.22 -36.44
C THR A 384 18.26 18.62 -34.99
N PHE A 385 18.82 17.87 -34.04
CA PHE A 385 18.69 18.18 -32.60
C PHE A 385 19.27 19.59 -32.34
N VAL A 386 18.43 20.56 -32.03
CA VAL A 386 18.83 21.91 -31.66
C VAL A 386 18.65 22.12 -30.15
N HIS A 387 17.50 21.76 -29.60
CA HIS A 387 17.19 21.91 -28.17
C HIS A 387 16.36 20.75 -27.65
N PRO A 388 16.56 20.30 -26.39
CA PRO A 388 15.79 19.19 -25.79
C PRO A 388 14.29 19.42 -25.81
N ASP A 389 13.81 20.65 -25.71
CA ASP A 389 12.38 20.98 -25.71
C ASP A 389 11.68 20.80 -27.07
N GLU A 390 12.43 20.76 -28.18
CA GLU A 390 11.85 20.48 -29.49
C GLU A 390 11.33 19.06 -29.66
N GLN A 391 11.75 18.16 -28.76
CA GLN A 391 11.25 16.79 -28.69
C GLN A 391 9.86 16.72 -28.00
N CYS A 392 9.40 17.83 -27.44
CA CYS A 392 8.14 17.87 -26.69
C CYS A 392 6.96 18.27 -27.55
N LEU A 393 5.79 17.71 -27.26
CA LEU A 393 4.53 18.18 -27.83
C LEU A 393 4.34 19.68 -27.54
N GLU A 394 3.70 20.43 -28.45
CA GLU A 394 3.38 21.84 -28.23
C GLU A 394 2.71 22.08 -26.86
N GLY A 395 3.27 22.97 -26.08
CA GLY A 395 2.81 23.28 -24.73
C GLY A 395 3.56 22.55 -23.61
N PHE A 396 4.48 21.65 -23.95
CA PHE A 396 5.36 20.97 -23.00
C PHE A 396 6.82 21.40 -23.21
N GLN A 397 7.60 21.38 -22.13
CA GLN A 397 9.03 21.69 -22.15
C GLN A 397 9.78 20.98 -21.00
N GLY A 398 11.12 21.10 -20.98
CA GLY A 398 11.98 20.59 -19.91
C GLY A 398 12.24 19.09 -20.00
N ALA A 399 12.94 18.57 -18.99
CA ALA A 399 13.32 17.17 -18.96
C ALA A 399 12.11 16.24 -19.02
N LEU A 400 12.15 15.26 -19.91
CA LEU A 400 11.07 14.32 -20.17
C LEU A 400 9.73 14.99 -20.57
N CYS A 401 9.77 16.23 -21.02
CA CYS A 401 8.57 17.02 -21.38
C CYS A 401 7.54 17.11 -20.23
N LEU A 402 8.01 17.22 -18.98
CA LEU A 402 7.14 17.17 -17.78
C LEU A 402 6.70 18.56 -17.30
N VAL A 403 7.20 19.62 -17.93
CA VAL A 403 6.90 21.01 -17.55
C VAL A 403 6.02 21.65 -18.63
N CYS A 404 5.00 22.38 -18.22
CA CYS A 404 4.22 23.16 -19.17
C CYS A 404 4.99 24.39 -19.64
N ALA A 405 4.92 24.70 -20.94
CA ALA A 405 5.52 25.87 -21.55
C ALA A 405 4.88 27.17 -21.05
N ASP A 406 5.55 28.28 -21.21
CA ASP A 406 5.04 29.59 -20.84
C ASP A 406 3.70 29.89 -21.54
N GLY A 407 2.71 30.28 -20.75
CA GLY A 407 1.33 30.49 -21.23
C GLY A 407 0.45 29.22 -21.28
N TRP A 408 0.96 28.09 -20.77
CA TRP A 408 0.22 26.84 -20.62
C TRP A 408 0.15 26.46 -19.15
N VAL A 409 -0.95 25.80 -18.74
CA VAL A 409 -1.14 25.35 -17.34
C VAL A 409 -1.44 23.87 -17.30
N PRO A 410 -0.97 23.18 -16.25
CA PRO A 410 -1.26 21.76 -16.06
C PRO A 410 -2.76 21.55 -15.77
N LYS A 411 -3.41 20.70 -16.56
CA LYS A 411 -4.79 20.29 -16.39
C LYS A 411 -4.95 18.82 -16.78
N GLU A 412 -5.54 18.02 -15.89
CA GLU A 412 -5.86 16.59 -16.11
C GLU A 412 -4.70 15.76 -16.69
N GLY A 413 -3.47 15.97 -16.18
CA GLY A 413 -2.28 15.25 -16.64
C GLY A 413 -1.64 15.78 -17.92
N GLY A 414 -2.18 16.83 -18.52
CA GLY A 414 -1.65 17.51 -19.72
C GLY A 414 -1.42 18.99 -19.50
N CYS A 415 -0.90 19.68 -20.54
CA CYS A 415 -0.74 21.13 -20.56
C CYS A 415 -1.80 21.74 -21.49
N THR A 416 -2.61 22.67 -20.99
CA THR A 416 -3.62 23.39 -21.76
C THR A 416 -3.23 24.84 -21.96
N LYS A 417 -3.43 25.36 -23.18
CA LYS A 417 -3.10 26.75 -23.54
C LYS A 417 -4.03 27.73 -22.83
N CYS A 418 -3.46 28.74 -22.23
CA CYS A 418 -4.23 29.80 -21.60
C CYS A 418 -4.94 30.65 -22.66
N PRO A 419 -6.26 30.92 -22.52
CA PRO A 419 -6.94 31.87 -23.39
C PRO A 419 -6.32 33.26 -23.19
N GLY A 420 -5.68 33.78 -24.21
CA GLY A 420 -4.97 35.07 -24.20
C GLY A 420 -5.90 36.24 -23.87
N GLY A 421 -5.51 37.04 -22.90
CA GLY A 421 -6.15 38.28 -22.56
C GLY A 421 -5.86 38.74 -21.13
N GLY A 422 -5.00 39.76 -20.95
CA GLY A 422 -4.64 40.34 -19.65
C GLY A 422 -5.81 40.82 -18.74
N LYS A 423 -7.06 40.62 -19.16
CA LYS A 423 -8.26 40.83 -18.33
C LYS A 423 -8.45 39.77 -17.25
N MET A 424 -7.95 38.57 -17.47
CA MET A 424 -8.02 37.48 -16.48
C MET A 424 -7.02 37.68 -15.34
N GLU A 425 -5.79 38.11 -15.63
CA GLU A 425 -4.79 38.43 -14.59
C GLU A 425 -5.28 39.54 -13.65
N LEU A 426 -5.94 40.59 -14.20
CA LEU A 426 -6.52 41.65 -13.39
C LEU A 426 -7.67 41.15 -12.50
N ALA A 427 -8.50 40.24 -13.02
CA ALA A 427 -9.61 39.65 -12.25
C ALA A 427 -9.11 38.80 -11.07
N TYR A 428 -8.05 37.99 -11.27
CA TYR A 428 -7.48 37.14 -10.19
C TYR A 428 -6.70 37.95 -9.16
N THR A 429 -5.94 38.98 -9.57
CA THR A 429 -5.30 39.90 -8.63
C THR A 429 -6.34 40.68 -7.80
N ALA A 430 -7.44 41.09 -8.43
CA ALA A 430 -8.55 41.74 -7.73
C ALA A 430 -9.26 40.77 -6.76
N LEU A 431 -9.51 39.51 -7.18
CA LEU A 431 -10.07 38.46 -6.34
C LEU A 431 -9.18 38.16 -5.13
N PHE A 432 -7.86 38.02 -5.34
CA PHE A 432 -6.90 37.82 -4.27
C PHE A 432 -6.89 39.00 -3.30
N GLY A 433 -6.85 40.25 -3.81
CA GLY A 433 -6.97 41.45 -2.99
C GLY A 433 -8.25 41.50 -2.17
N MET A 434 -9.39 41.10 -2.78
CA MET A 434 -10.67 40.99 -2.08
C MET A 434 -10.67 39.95 -0.98
N CYS A 435 -10.09 38.74 -1.24
CA CYS A 435 -9.93 37.70 -0.22
C CYS A 435 -9.08 38.19 0.97
N VAL A 436 -8.02 38.94 0.72
CA VAL A 436 -7.18 39.56 1.75
C VAL A 436 -8.00 40.52 2.61
N ILE A 437 -8.77 41.40 1.98
CA ILE A 437 -9.64 42.35 2.69
C ILE A 437 -10.70 41.62 3.52
N VAL A 438 -11.34 40.59 2.95
CA VAL A 438 -12.32 39.73 3.65
C VAL A 438 -11.69 39.07 4.87
N CYS A 439 -10.47 38.53 4.74
CA CYS A 439 -9.73 37.95 5.87
C CYS A 439 -9.48 38.97 6.98
N ILE A 440 -9.02 40.18 6.65
CA ILE A 440 -8.78 41.24 7.63
C ILE A 440 -10.09 41.67 8.33
N VAL A 441 -11.16 41.85 7.56
CA VAL A 441 -12.49 42.17 8.09
C VAL A 441 -13.01 41.06 8.98
N MET A 442 -12.85 39.79 8.58
CA MET A 442 -13.25 38.63 9.36
C MET A 442 -12.47 38.56 10.68
N PHE A 443 -11.14 38.76 10.65
CA PHE A 443 -10.32 38.84 11.87
C PHE A 443 -10.76 40.01 12.77
N PHE A 444 -11.03 41.16 12.20
CA PHE A 444 -11.55 42.31 12.94
C PHE A 444 -12.90 42.00 13.62
N ILE A 445 -13.83 41.37 12.90
CA ILE A 445 -15.10 40.93 13.45
C ILE A 445 -14.93 39.91 14.57
N LEU A 446 -14.04 38.92 14.39
CA LEU A 446 -13.75 37.90 15.41
C LEU A 446 -13.12 38.49 16.68
N VAL A 447 -12.22 39.47 16.53
CA VAL A 447 -11.59 40.17 17.66
C VAL A 447 -12.57 41.13 18.37
N CYS A 448 -13.45 41.79 17.64
CA CYS A 448 -14.43 42.74 18.21
C CYS A 448 -15.65 42.07 18.87
N ASN A 449 -16.13 40.93 18.27
CA ASN A 449 -17.31 40.22 18.77
C ASN A 449 -16.98 39.15 19.84
N ALA A 450 -15.80 39.21 20.43
CA ALA A 450 -15.42 38.33 21.51
C ALA A 450 -16.38 38.50 22.71
N LYS A 451 -17.38 37.63 22.82
CA LYS A 451 -18.28 37.53 23.98
C LYS A 451 -17.58 36.79 25.10
N GLU A 452 -17.84 37.19 26.35
CA GLU A 452 -17.48 36.39 27.54
C GLU A 452 -18.36 35.12 27.61
N GLU A 453 -18.18 34.19 26.68
CA GLU A 453 -18.81 32.90 26.74
C GLU A 453 -18.06 32.02 27.74
N LYS A 454 -18.78 31.17 28.48
CA LYS A 454 -18.16 30.24 29.46
C LYS A 454 -17.11 29.42 28.75
N VAL A 455 -15.85 29.71 28.99
CA VAL A 455 -14.63 29.24 28.29
C VAL A 455 -14.52 27.71 28.27
N GLU A 456 -15.11 27.03 29.25
CA GLU A 456 -14.97 25.59 29.48
C GLU A 456 -15.66 24.75 28.35
N ASN A 457 -16.86 25.16 27.89
CA ASN A 457 -17.61 24.37 26.87
C ASN A 457 -17.12 24.62 25.45
N ALA A 458 -16.61 25.83 25.17
CA ALA A 458 -16.04 26.15 23.85
C ALA A 458 -14.71 25.40 23.59
N ASN A 459 -13.97 25.07 24.63
CA ASN A 459 -12.68 24.40 24.51
C ASN A 459 -12.82 22.90 24.27
N SER A 460 -13.86 22.21 24.77
CA SER A 460 -14.11 20.79 24.51
C SER A 460 -14.47 20.55 23.02
N ALA A 461 -15.45 21.27 22.48
CA ALA A 461 -15.79 21.15 21.06
C ALA A 461 -14.61 21.51 20.14
N PHE A 462 -13.75 22.44 20.60
CA PHE A 462 -12.55 22.80 19.87
C PHE A 462 -11.48 21.69 19.87
N GLY A 463 -11.38 20.90 20.94
CA GLY A 463 -10.50 19.73 21.04
C GLY A 463 -10.82 18.69 19.97
N GLN A 464 -12.09 18.29 19.89
CA GLN A 464 -12.56 17.32 18.90
C GLN A 464 -12.37 17.81 17.46
N LEU A 465 -12.72 19.08 17.19
CA LEU A 465 -12.49 19.69 15.89
C LEU A 465 -11.02 19.63 15.46
N LYS A 466 -10.08 19.86 16.40
CA LYS A 466 -8.64 19.75 16.13
C LYS A 466 -8.22 18.34 15.76
N ILE A 467 -8.79 17.30 16.40
CA ILE A 467 -8.49 15.89 16.09
C ILE A 467 -8.98 15.56 14.68
N ILE A 468 -10.22 15.91 14.34
CA ILE A 468 -10.80 15.73 13.01
C ILE A 468 -9.95 16.45 11.96
N LEU A 469 -9.61 17.71 12.23
CA LEU A 469 -8.80 18.52 11.34
C LEU A 469 -7.41 17.93 11.12
N ALA A 470 -6.78 17.42 12.19
CA ALA A 470 -5.49 16.76 12.11
C ALA A 470 -5.55 15.49 11.23
N TYR A 471 -6.59 14.68 11.39
CA TYR A 471 -6.84 13.52 10.56
C TYR A 471 -7.00 13.90 9.08
N LEU A 472 -7.87 14.86 8.78
CA LEU A 472 -8.12 15.31 7.41
C LEU A 472 -6.87 15.90 6.75
N GLN A 473 -6.08 16.68 7.51
CA GLN A 473 -4.83 17.25 7.02
C GLN A 473 -3.81 16.19 6.59
N ILE A 474 -3.65 15.14 7.42
CA ILE A 474 -2.72 14.05 7.11
C ILE A 474 -3.26 13.24 5.93
N MET A 475 -4.52 12.82 5.97
CA MET A 475 -5.16 12.02 4.93
C MET A 475 -5.09 12.70 3.56
N ALA A 476 -5.43 13.99 3.49
CA ALA A 476 -5.38 14.77 2.26
C ALA A 476 -3.95 14.98 1.71
N SER A 477 -2.92 14.90 2.57
CA SER A 477 -1.52 15.07 2.16
C SER A 477 -0.91 13.77 1.62
N MET A 478 -1.47 12.60 1.93
CA MET A 478 -0.86 11.29 1.63
C MET A 478 -0.56 11.07 0.14
N PRO A 479 -1.49 11.33 -0.80
CA PRO A 479 -1.20 11.10 -2.21
C PRO A 479 -0.01 11.94 -2.71
N GLY A 480 0.11 13.19 -2.29
CA GLY A 480 1.22 14.06 -2.67
C GLY A 480 2.54 13.77 -1.96
N VAL A 481 2.51 13.29 -0.73
CA VAL A 481 3.72 12.92 0.04
C VAL A 481 4.32 11.61 -0.47
N MET A 482 3.49 10.67 -0.88
CA MET A 482 3.87 9.33 -1.37
C MET A 482 3.36 9.12 -2.79
N GLU A 483 3.81 9.95 -3.74
CA GLU A 483 3.42 9.86 -5.16
C GLU A 483 3.81 8.52 -5.83
N SER A 484 4.79 7.81 -5.27
CA SER A 484 5.24 6.52 -5.80
C SER A 484 4.26 5.39 -5.53
N VAL A 485 3.38 5.56 -4.55
CA VAL A 485 2.31 4.61 -4.27
C VAL A 485 1.26 4.77 -5.37
N PRO A 486 0.87 3.70 -6.07
CA PRO A 486 -0.19 3.74 -7.07
C PRO A 486 -1.55 3.83 -6.37
N TRP A 487 -1.84 5.02 -5.81
CA TRP A 487 -3.11 5.27 -5.12
C TRP A 487 -4.29 5.03 -6.05
N PRO A 488 -5.33 4.29 -5.62
CA PRO A 488 -6.55 4.15 -6.40
C PRO A 488 -7.19 5.52 -6.67
N GLU A 489 -7.65 5.73 -7.90
CA GLU A 489 -8.21 6.99 -8.38
C GLU A 489 -9.35 7.50 -7.48
N MET A 490 -10.26 6.60 -7.09
CA MET A 490 -11.37 6.89 -6.19
C MET A 490 -10.90 7.47 -4.84
N PHE A 491 -9.78 6.98 -4.28
CA PHE A 491 -9.25 7.53 -3.02
C PHE A 491 -8.62 8.90 -3.25
N VAL A 492 -7.92 9.09 -4.36
CA VAL A 492 -7.34 10.40 -4.73
C VAL A 492 -8.47 11.43 -4.90
N GLU A 493 -9.50 11.14 -5.68
CA GLU A 493 -10.67 12.02 -5.87
C GLU A 493 -11.38 12.33 -4.54
N PHE A 494 -11.58 11.31 -3.70
CA PHE A 494 -12.16 11.51 -2.35
C PHE A 494 -11.30 12.45 -1.49
N SER A 495 -9.97 12.41 -1.63
CA SER A 495 -9.05 13.22 -0.81
C SER A 495 -8.93 14.68 -1.27
N VAL A 496 -9.17 14.98 -2.56
CA VAL A 496 -9.00 16.31 -3.17
C VAL A 496 -9.75 17.43 -2.43
N PRO A 497 -11.05 17.31 -2.07
CA PRO A 497 -11.76 18.37 -1.35
C PRO A 497 -11.11 18.74 -0.01
N PHE A 498 -10.47 17.77 0.65
CA PHE A 498 -9.85 17.98 1.96
C PHE A 498 -8.46 18.64 1.86
N THR A 499 -7.87 18.74 0.67
CA THR A 499 -6.63 19.50 0.46
C THR A 499 -6.77 20.97 0.82
N ALA A 500 -8.00 21.52 0.71
CA ALA A 500 -8.33 22.86 1.15
C ALA A 500 -8.07 23.08 2.65
N VAL A 501 -8.16 22.02 3.48
CA VAL A 501 -7.91 22.07 4.92
C VAL A 501 -6.43 22.34 5.23
N ASN A 502 -5.52 22.00 4.32
CA ASN A 502 -4.09 22.30 4.42
C ASN A 502 -3.76 23.74 4.01
N LEU A 503 -4.76 24.54 3.66
CA LEU A 503 -4.63 25.91 3.15
C LEU A 503 -3.65 25.99 1.95
N ASN A 504 -3.55 24.92 1.17
CA ASN A 504 -2.80 24.92 -0.07
C ASN A 504 -3.62 25.58 -1.20
N PHE A 505 -4.04 26.83 -0.97
CA PHE A 505 -4.85 27.58 -1.93
C PHE A 505 -4.15 27.72 -3.28
N MET A 506 -2.82 27.81 -3.30
CA MET A 506 -2.08 27.97 -4.53
C MET A 506 -2.15 26.72 -5.42
N GLY A 507 -2.18 25.51 -4.84
CA GLY A 507 -2.39 24.26 -5.59
C GLY A 507 -3.76 24.21 -6.28
N ILE A 508 -4.79 24.68 -5.60
CA ILE A 508 -6.16 24.75 -6.15
C ILE A 508 -6.25 25.85 -7.22
N PHE A 509 -5.63 27.00 -7.00
CA PHE A 509 -5.64 28.11 -7.97
C PHE A 509 -4.69 27.85 -9.16
N ALA A 510 -3.55 27.17 -8.95
CA ALA A 510 -2.62 26.83 -10.03
C ALA A 510 -3.22 25.84 -11.04
N GLN A 511 -4.08 24.92 -10.55
CA GLN A 511 -4.79 23.96 -11.41
C GLN A 511 -5.97 24.57 -12.19
N SER A 512 -6.52 25.68 -11.70
CA SER A 512 -7.76 26.26 -12.26
C SER A 512 -7.58 27.59 -13.00
N SER A 513 -6.37 28.20 -13.01
CA SER A 513 -6.27 29.55 -13.55
C SER A 513 -5.00 29.84 -14.33
N CYS A 514 -5.21 30.20 -15.58
CA CYS A 514 -4.18 30.80 -16.46
C CYS A 514 -3.68 32.19 -16.02
N GLY A 515 -4.19 32.73 -14.92
CA GLY A 515 -3.87 34.12 -14.47
C GLY A 515 -2.72 34.23 -13.49
N LEU A 516 -2.26 33.13 -12.87
CA LEU A 516 -1.12 33.11 -11.96
C LEU A 516 -0.28 31.84 -12.20
N SER A 517 0.38 31.76 -13.34
CA SER A 517 1.32 30.68 -13.66
C SER A 517 2.61 30.84 -12.85
N LEU A 518 2.51 30.64 -11.53
CA LEU A 518 3.68 30.69 -10.66
C LEU A 518 4.41 29.35 -10.75
N ARG A 519 5.69 29.37 -11.09
CA ARG A 519 6.58 28.22 -10.97
C ARG A 519 6.71 27.80 -9.50
N PHE A 520 7.07 26.55 -9.24
CA PHE A 520 7.18 26.03 -7.90
C PHE A 520 8.01 26.90 -6.93
N PRO A 521 9.17 27.49 -7.31
CA PRO A 521 9.91 28.38 -6.41
C PRO A 521 9.13 29.62 -5.99
N GLN A 522 8.34 30.19 -6.88
CA GLN A 522 7.49 31.35 -6.57
C GLN A 522 6.32 30.97 -5.65
N GLN A 523 5.70 29.81 -5.90
CA GLN A 523 4.68 29.24 -5.02
C GLN A 523 5.25 29.01 -3.63
N PHE A 524 6.46 28.49 -3.52
CA PHE A 524 7.16 28.29 -2.25
C PHE A 524 7.28 29.60 -1.46
N ILE A 525 7.73 30.71 -2.09
CA ILE A 525 7.85 32.01 -1.41
C ILE A 525 6.49 32.50 -0.90
N VAL A 526 5.44 32.38 -1.73
CA VAL A 526 4.08 32.78 -1.32
C VAL A 526 3.62 31.98 -0.11
N HIS A 527 3.83 30.64 -0.10
CA HIS A 527 3.48 29.79 1.04
C HIS A 527 4.28 30.15 2.30
N MET A 528 5.56 30.46 2.17
CA MET A 528 6.40 30.86 3.32
C MET A 528 6.04 32.25 3.85
N ALA A 529 5.54 33.15 2.98
CA ALA A 529 5.07 34.48 3.39
C ALA A 529 3.67 34.46 4.05
N LEU A 530 2.83 33.47 3.72
CA LEU A 530 1.45 33.39 4.19
C LEU A 530 1.30 33.46 5.73
N PRO A 531 2.01 32.68 6.56
CA PRO A 531 1.85 32.76 8.01
C PRO A 531 2.27 34.12 8.56
N ILE A 532 3.31 34.74 7.99
CA ILE A 532 3.75 36.09 8.38
C ILE A 532 2.62 37.06 8.08
N PHE A 533 2.04 36.99 6.90
CA PHE A 533 0.92 37.83 6.49
C PHE A 533 -0.28 37.66 7.42
N LEU A 534 -0.67 36.42 7.74
CA LEU A 534 -1.81 36.12 8.63
C LEU A 534 -1.56 36.66 10.04
N VAL A 535 -0.34 36.54 10.58
CA VAL A 535 0.03 37.09 11.89
C VAL A 535 0.00 38.63 11.87
N VAL A 536 0.54 39.25 10.83
CA VAL A 536 0.48 40.71 10.66
C VAL A 536 -0.97 41.20 10.56
N ALA A 537 -1.83 40.50 9.77
CA ALA A 537 -3.24 40.83 9.66
C ALA A 537 -3.97 40.75 11.02
N ALA A 538 -3.67 39.72 11.80
CA ALA A 538 -4.23 39.57 13.14
C ALA A 538 -3.76 40.68 14.10
N ILE A 539 -2.49 41.06 14.01
CA ILE A 539 -1.94 42.19 14.81
C ILE A 539 -2.58 43.51 14.37
N VAL A 540 -2.70 43.76 13.09
CA VAL A 540 -3.38 44.97 12.56
C VAL A 540 -4.84 45.01 13.03
N ALA A 541 -5.57 43.90 12.94
CA ALA A 541 -6.92 43.81 13.47
C ALA A 541 -7.00 44.08 14.95
N TYR A 542 -6.03 43.60 15.75
CA TYR A 542 -5.93 43.90 17.16
C TYR A 542 -5.67 45.41 17.42
N VAL A 543 -4.75 46.02 16.71
CA VAL A 543 -4.45 47.47 16.85
C VAL A 543 -5.68 48.27 16.48
N MET A 544 -6.33 48.00 15.36
CA MET A 544 -7.55 48.67 14.94
C MET A 544 -8.67 48.50 15.96
N SER A 545 -8.86 47.30 16.50
CA SER A 545 -9.89 47.03 17.52
C SER A 545 -9.62 47.77 18.83
N ASN A 546 -8.33 48.07 19.15
CA ASN A 546 -7.99 48.84 20.32
C ASN A 546 -8.17 50.37 20.12
N ILE A 547 -8.07 50.87 18.88
CA ILE A 547 -8.34 52.25 18.54
C ILE A 547 -9.86 52.51 18.60
N CYS A 548 -10.66 51.59 18.07
CA CYS A 548 -12.12 51.77 18.00
C CYS A 548 -12.86 51.29 19.26
N GLY A 549 -12.23 50.54 20.16
CA GLY A 549 -12.89 49.83 21.25
C GLY A 549 -12.63 50.38 22.65
N LYS A 550 -13.46 50.05 23.66
CA LYS A 550 -13.32 50.48 25.07
C LYS A 550 -12.03 49.93 25.66
N LYS A 551 -11.31 50.76 26.44
CA LYS A 551 -10.00 50.42 27.08
C LYS A 551 -10.10 49.23 28.02
N GLU A 552 -11.20 49.01 28.70
CA GLU A 552 -11.43 47.91 29.68
C GLU A 552 -11.31 46.50 29.04
N LYS A 553 -11.57 46.33 27.73
CA LYS A 553 -11.49 45.02 27.04
C LYS A 553 -10.15 44.76 26.35
N LYS A 554 -9.12 45.57 26.56
CA LYS A 554 -7.81 45.44 25.87
C LYS A 554 -7.14 44.10 26.11
N GLN A 555 -7.15 43.62 27.35
CA GLN A 555 -6.53 42.35 27.73
C GLN A 555 -7.25 41.17 27.13
N HIS A 556 -8.58 41.21 27.12
CA HIS A 556 -9.40 40.18 26.49
C HIS A 556 -9.19 40.11 24.95
N ARG A 557 -9.15 41.28 24.27
CA ARG A 557 -8.82 41.31 22.83
C ARG A 557 -7.44 40.80 22.51
N PHE A 558 -6.44 41.08 23.38
CA PHE A 558 -5.11 40.54 23.23
C PHE A 558 -5.10 39.01 23.31
N ALA A 559 -5.74 38.44 24.32
CA ALA A 559 -5.83 36.99 24.50
C ALA A 559 -6.59 36.31 23.35
N GLN A 560 -7.67 36.93 22.85
CA GLN A 560 -8.40 36.44 21.66
C GLN A 560 -7.53 36.46 20.39
N THR A 561 -6.77 37.54 20.19
CA THR A 561 -5.83 37.62 19.08
C THR A 561 -4.76 36.53 19.15
N MET A 562 -4.22 36.29 20.34
CA MET A 562 -3.24 35.20 20.56
C MET A 562 -3.86 33.82 20.26
N LYS A 563 -5.11 33.59 20.70
CA LYS A 563 -5.83 32.35 20.38
C LYS A 563 -5.99 32.14 18.86
N ILE A 564 -6.36 33.19 18.14
CA ILE A 564 -6.50 33.18 16.69
C ILE A 564 -5.15 32.90 16.01
N ILE A 565 -4.09 33.58 16.41
CA ILE A 565 -2.74 33.40 15.86
C ILE A 565 -2.28 31.94 16.05
N ILE A 566 -2.43 31.40 17.26
CA ILE A 566 -2.06 30.00 17.55
C ILE A 566 -2.84 29.03 16.67
N LEU A 567 -4.16 29.22 16.56
CA LEU A 567 -4.99 28.39 15.71
C LEU A 567 -4.56 28.43 14.25
N LEU A 568 -4.30 29.62 13.70
CA LEU A 568 -3.87 29.79 12.32
C LEU A 568 -2.51 29.14 12.07
N ILE A 569 -1.57 29.30 12.98
CA ILE A 569 -0.25 28.67 12.89
C ILE A 569 -0.38 27.16 12.88
N LEU A 570 -1.19 26.56 13.78
CA LEU A 570 -1.42 25.12 13.80
C LEU A 570 -2.13 24.59 12.54
N LEU A 571 -2.99 25.41 11.95
CA LEU A 571 -3.72 25.05 10.72
C LEU A 571 -2.80 25.06 9.49
N VAL A 572 -1.93 26.07 9.36
CA VAL A 572 -1.02 26.22 8.21
C VAL A 572 0.21 25.31 8.32
N TYR A 573 0.57 24.88 9.54
CA TYR A 573 1.80 24.17 9.84
C TYR A 573 2.06 22.93 8.96
N PRO A 574 1.10 22.01 8.71
CA PRO A 574 1.35 20.85 7.84
C PRO A 574 1.72 21.26 6.42
N GLY A 575 1.00 22.23 5.83
CA GLY A 575 1.30 22.74 4.50
C GLY A 575 2.70 23.35 4.38
N LEU A 576 3.15 24.09 5.42
CA LEU A 576 4.51 24.63 5.50
C LEU A 576 5.56 23.52 5.52
N CYS A 577 5.33 22.48 6.33
CA CYS A 577 6.22 21.31 6.38
C CYS A 577 6.32 20.65 5.02
N THR A 578 5.20 20.37 4.38
CA THR A 578 5.17 19.75 3.03
C THR A 578 5.98 20.58 2.04
N GLN A 579 5.74 21.89 1.95
CA GLN A 579 6.44 22.77 0.99
C GLN A 579 7.96 22.84 1.26
N VAL A 580 8.38 22.92 2.53
CA VAL A 580 9.81 22.93 2.88
C VAL A 580 10.47 21.62 2.48
N PHE A 581 9.88 20.48 2.81
CA PHE A 581 10.48 19.18 2.52
C PHE A 581 10.44 18.85 1.01
N THR A 582 9.42 19.26 0.29
CA THR A 582 9.32 19.07 -1.17
C THR A 582 10.45 19.76 -1.91
N MET A 583 10.98 20.89 -1.41
CA MET A 583 12.16 21.58 -1.99
C MET A 583 13.41 20.71 -1.99
N PHE A 584 13.51 19.71 -1.14
CA PHE A 584 14.65 18.78 -1.07
C PHE A 584 14.38 17.43 -1.76
N ARG A 585 13.21 17.25 -2.35
CA ARG A 585 12.84 16.02 -3.03
C ARG A 585 13.37 15.98 -4.45
N CYS A 586 14.56 15.40 -4.62
CA CYS A 586 15.24 15.28 -5.89
C CYS A 586 15.18 13.86 -6.44
N LYS A 587 15.00 13.73 -7.76
CA LYS A 587 15.01 12.47 -8.49
C LYS A 587 16.13 12.47 -9.53
N THR A 588 16.82 11.34 -9.67
CA THR A 588 17.84 11.16 -10.71
C THR A 588 17.15 10.81 -12.03
N ILE A 589 17.49 11.53 -13.10
CA ILE A 589 17.09 11.20 -14.46
C ILE A 589 18.35 10.71 -15.18
N PRO A 590 18.35 9.49 -15.75
CA PRO A 590 19.49 8.99 -16.51
C PRO A 590 19.84 9.92 -17.69
N GLY A 591 21.12 10.17 -17.93
CA GLY A 591 21.60 10.96 -19.06
C GLY A 591 21.64 12.47 -18.86
N VAL A 592 21.13 13.01 -17.76
CA VAL A 592 21.35 14.41 -17.38
C VAL A 592 22.60 14.47 -16.50
N ASP A 593 23.66 15.17 -16.96
CA ASP A 593 24.90 15.34 -16.21
C ASP A 593 24.63 15.92 -14.82
N ASP A 594 25.17 15.28 -13.76
CA ASP A 594 24.84 15.52 -12.35
C ASP A 594 23.36 15.40 -11.95
N GLY A 595 22.63 14.80 -12.70
CA GLY A 595 21.36 14.15 -12.95
C GLY A 595 20.24 14.24 -11.92
N LYS A 596 20.27 15.07 -10.89
CA LYS A 596 19.16 15.23 -9.97
C LYS A 596 18.34 16.47 -10.32
N VAL A 597 17.05 16.25 -10.58
CA VAL A 597 16.06 17.32 -10.80
C VAL A 597 15.06 17.35 -9.66
N LEU A 598 14.49 18.51 -9.38
CA LEU A 598 13.47 18.68 -8.35
C LEU A 598 12.15 18.06 -8.82
N VAL A 599 11.58 17.14 -8.02
CA VAL A 599 10.34 16.44 -8.39
C VAL A 599 9.15 17.38 -8.54
N ALA A 600 9.11 18.47 -7.76
CA ALA A 600 8.05 19.48 -7.85
C ALA A 600 8.16 20.39 -9.07
N ASP A 601 9.34 20.48 -9.68
CA ASP A 601 9.60 21.29 -10.89
C ASP A 601 10.80 20.72 -11.63
N PHE A 602 10.54 19.89 -12.62
CA PHE A 602 11.57 19.21 -13.41
C PHE A 602 12.46 20.17 -14.23
N SER A 603 12.12 21.46 -14.30
CA SER A 603 12.98 22.47 -14.93
C SER A 603 14.18 22.83 -14.06
N LEU A 604 14.15 22.52 -12.76
CA LEU A 604 15.18 22.91 -11.81
C LEU A 604 16.13 21.74 -11.50
N ARG A 605 17.42 21.97 -11.78
CA ARG A 605 18.48 21.03 -11.35
C ARG A 605 18.76 21.20 -9.86
N CYS A 606 18.76 20.09 -9.14
CA CYS A 606 19.04 20.10 -7.70
C CYS A 606 20.45 20.56 -7.37
N ALA A 607 20.57 21.39 -6.34
CA ALA A 607 21.81 21.97 -5.83
C ALA A 607 22.55 22.91 -6.80
N GLN A 608 21.93 23.30 -7.93
CA GLN A 608 22.53 24.19 -8.91
C GLN A 608 21.62 25.40 -9.23
N GLY A 609 22.19 26.50 -9.66
CA GLY A 609 21.48 27.70 -10.13
C GLY A 609 20.42 28.22 -9.16
N GLU A 610 19.21 28.43 -9.65
CA GLU A 610 18.08 28.93 -8.84
C GLU A 610 17.73 28.01 -7.68
N HIS A 611 17.74 26.68 -7.89
CA HIS A 611 17.41 25.73 -6.83
C HIS A 611 18.34 25.84 -5.62
N ALA A 612 19.63 26.13 -5.80
CA ALA A 612 20.56 26.30 -4.68
C ALA A 612 20.12 27.46 -3.77
N THR A 613 19.70 28.58 -4.34
CA THR A 613 19.21 29.75 -3.62
C THR A 613 17.94 29.42 -2.84
N TYR A 614 16.95 28.79 -3.49
CA TYR A 614 15.71 28.43 -2.85
C TYR A 614 15.88 27.30 -1.81
N SER A 615 16.85 26.41 -1.98
CA SER A 615 17.20 25.41 -0.96
C SER A 615 17.74 26.03 0.31
N ILE A 616 18.58 27.09 0.21
CA ILE A 616 19.04 27.84 1.38
C ILE A 616 17.86 28.51 2.10
N LEU A 617 16.95 29.15 1.33
CA LEU A 617 15.74 29.72 1.90
C LEU A 617 14.85 28.65 2.58
N ALA A 618 14.71 27.49 1.94
CA ALA A 618 13.95 26.36 2.51
C ALA A 618 14.59 25.86 3.80
N PHE A 619 15.93 25.87 3.91
CA PHE A 619 16.62 25.52 5.14
C PHE A 619 16.36 26.52 6.26
N ILE A 620 16.39 27.82 5.94
CA ILE A 620 16.08 28.90 6.89
C ILE A 620 14.63 28.82 7.37
N PHE A 621 13.68 28.69 6.44
CA PHE A 621 12.26 28.55 6.77
C PHE A 621 11.96 27.22 7.47
N GLY A 622 12.69 26.16 7.17
CA GLY A 622 12.63 24.88 7.88
C GLY A 622 13.03 25.05 9.34
N GLY A 623 14.14 25.74 9.59
CA GLY A 623 14.55 26.11 10.96
C GLY A 623 13.52 26.96 11.68
N LEU A 624 12.93 27.95 10.99
CA LEU A 624 11.96 28.88 11.57
C LEU A 624 10.57 28.21 11.80
N TYR A 625 10.03 27.54 10.80
CA TYR A 625 8.65 27.00 10.86
C TYR A 625 8.62 25.55 11.31
N VAL A 626 9.38 24.66 10.65
CA VAL A 626 9.27 23.22 10.91
C VAL A 626 9.74 22.87 12.32
N PHE A 627 10.86 23.45 12.76
CA PHE A 627 11.41 23.23 14.09
C PHE A 627 11.09 24.36 15.07
N GLY A 628 11.04 25.62 14.60
CA GLY A 628 10.82 26.79 15.43
C GLY A 628 9.43 26.87 16.04
N ILE A 629 8.38 26.49 15.32
CA ILE A 629 7.00 26.46 15.83
C ILE A 629 6.84 25.44 16.97
N PRO A 630 7.19 24.14 16.81
CA PRO A 630 7.12 23.18 17.93
C PRO A 630 7.95 23.61 19.13
N PHE A 631 9.16 24.10 18.90
CA PHE A 631 10.03 24.57 19.97
C PHE A 631 9.45 25.81 20.67
N GLY A 632 8.87 26.74 19.92
CA GLY A 632 8.18 27.92 20.46
C GLY A 632 6.97 27.54 21.32
N ILE A 633 6.15 26.61 20.86
CA ILE A 633 5.02 26.04 21.62
C ILE A 633 5.54 25.45 22.94
N PHE A 634 6.58 24.64 22.89
CA PHE A 634 7.18 24.04 24.07
C PHE A 634 7.67 25.11 25.08
N LEU A 635 8.40 26.12 24.59
CA LEU A 635 8.90 27.18 25.45
C LEU A 635 7.78 28.01 26.12
N VAL A 636 6.74 28.33 25.35
CA VAL A 636 5.57 29.09 25.83
C VAL A 636 4.83 28.30 26.90
N LEU A 637 4.54 27.04 26.67
CA LEU A 637 3.90 26.16 27.65
C LEU A 637 4.76 25.93 28.89
N ARG A 638 6.07 25.68 28.70
CA ARG A 638 7.03 25.52 29.83
C ARG A 638 7.12 26.78 30.71
N LYS A 639 7.17 27.94 30.08
CA LYS A 639 7.20 29.22 30.79
C LYS A 639 5.96 29.45 31.65
N ASN A 640 4.80 29.03 31.16
CA ASN A 640 3.52 29.24 31.85
C ASN A 640 3.07 28.01 32.67
N ARG A 641 3.88 26.93 32.78
CA ARG A 641 3.50 25.65 33.39
C ARG A 641 2.80 25.77 34.75
N LYS A 642 3.27 26.70 35.63
CA LYS A 642 2.68 26.92 36.97
C LYS A 642 1.25 27.49 36.91
N HIS A 643 0.84 28.07 35.78
CA HIS A 643 -0.44 28.76 35.61
C HIS A 643 -1.44 27.99 34.71
N LEU A 644 -0.99 26.85 34.10
CA LEU A 644 -1.82 26.13 33.14
C LEU A 644 -3.06 25.50 33.80
N TYR A 645 -2.88 24.78 34.92
CA TYR A 645 -3.95 24.04 35.59
C TYR A 645 -4.30 24.57 36.98
N ASP A 646 -3.48 25.47 37.58
CA ASP A 646 -3.72 26.06 38.91
C ASP A 646 -4.81 27.13 38.81
N LYS A 647 -6.03 26.78 39.18
CA LYS A 647 -7.20 27.68 39.20
C LYS A 647 -7.07 28.83 40.19
N ASN A 648 -6.17 28.71 41.19
CA ASN A 648 -5.93 29.76 42.21
C ASN A 648 -4.94 30.79 41.73
N SER A 649 -4.26 30.56 40.62
CA SER A 649 -3.28 31.50 40.08
C SER A 649 -3.96 32.73 39.44
N PRO A 650 -3.53 33.97 39.78
CA PRO A 650 -4.13 35.18 39.21
C PRO A 650 -3.98 35.29 37.69
N LYS A 651 -3.04 34.54 37.08
CA LYS A 651 -2.83 34.50 35.62
C LYS A 651 -3.51 33.34 34.92
N HIS A 652 -4.14 32.44 35.67
CA HIS A 652 -4.75 31.24 35.10
C HIS A 652 -5.80 31.56 34.02
N ALA A 653 -6.72 32.51 34.32
CA ALA A 653 -7.78 32.89 33.37
C ALA A 653 -7.22 33.44 32.06
N ASP A 654 -6.21 34.28 32.09
CA ASP A 654 -5.57 34.83 30.89
C ASP A 654 -4.83 33.79 30.08
N VAL A 655 -4.11 32.87 30.76
CA VAL A 655 -3.38 31.78 30.16
C VAL A 655 -4.37 30.77 29.55
N MET A 656 -5.43 30.42 30.26
CA MET A 656 -6.50 29.52 29.76
C MET A 656 -7.19 30.11 28.52
N TYR A 657 -7.46 31.40 28.53
CA TYR A 657 -8.11 32.04 27.37
C TYR A 657 -7.19 32.13 26.15
N SER A 658 -5.92 32.47 26.33
CA SER A 658 -4.95 32.69 25.25
C SER A 658 -4.29 31.40 24.76
N LEU A 659 -3.90 30.50 25.65
CA LEU A 659 -3.14 29.28 25.35
C LEU A 659 -3.98 28.00 25.52
N GLY A 660 -5.21 28.10 26.02
CA GLY A 660 -6.07 26.92 26.29
C GLY A 660 -6.15 25.94 25.12
N GLY A 661 -6.22 26.45 23.90
CA GLY A 661 -6.20 25.63 22.70
C GLY A 661 -4.99 24.73 22.49
N LEU A 662 -3.89 24.91 23.26
CA LEU A 662 -2.68 24.10 23.20
C LEU A 662 -2.62 23.01 24.28
N TYR A 663 -3.32 23.18 25.41
CA TYR A 663 -3.13 22.28 26.54
C TYR A 663 -4.43 21.86 27.25
N SER A 664 -5.52 22.65 27.20
CA SER A 664 -6.70 22.42 28.04
C SER A 664 -7.46 21.12 27.74
N GLN A 665 -7.20 20.52 26.59
CA GLN A 665 -7.79 19.22 26.21
C GLN A 665 -7.02 18.02 26.76
N TYR A 666 -5.85 18.23 27.38
CA TYR A 666 -5.00 17.19 27.90
C TYR A 666 -5.00 17.16 29.42
N GLU A 667 -4.78 15.97 30.01
CA GLU A 667 -4.54 15.84 31.43
C GLU A 667 -3.30 16.62 31.89
N GLU A 668 -3.25 17.06 33.15
CA GLU A 668 -2.17 17.85 33.69
C GLU A 668 -0.76 17.27 33.50
N LYS A 669 -0.63 15.92 33.56
CA LYS A 669 0.63 15.21 33.32
C LYS A 669 1.09 15.31 31.86
N PHE A 670 0.17 15.53 30.93
CA PHE A 670 0.40 15.60 29.47
C PHE A 670 0.30 17.03 28.91
N TRP A 671 0.58 18.07 29.71
CA TRP A 671 0.54 19.49 29.29
C TRP A 671 1.31 19.78 27.99
N TRP A 672 2.25 18.95 27.62
CA TRP A 672 3.13 19.07 26.45
C TRP A 672 2.68 18.22 25.25
N PHE A 673 1.59 17.48 25.38
CA PHE A 673 1.20 16.48 24.37
C PHE A 673 0.85 17.10 23.01
N GLU A 674 0.45 18.36 22.95
CA GLU A 674 0.28 19.08 21.69
C GLU A 674 1.55 19.06 20.83
N LEU A 675 2.73 19.06 21.47
CA LEU A 675 4.00 18.93 20.74
C LEU A 675 4.11 17.57 20.01
N VAL A 676 3.64 16.49 20.62
CA VAL A 676 3.63 15.16 19.97
C VAL A 676 2.73 15.18 18.74
N ILE A 677 1.55 15.79 18.85
CA ILE A 677 0.62 15.93 17.71
C ILE A 677 1.25 16.77 16.58
N VAL A 678 1.90 17.86 16.90
CA VAL A 678 2.56 18.72 15.92
C VAL A 678 3.73 17.99 15.24
N LEU A 679 4.55 17.26 16.02
CA LEU A 679 5.65 16.44 15.47
C LEU A 679 5.13 15.27 14.63
N HIS A 680 4.03 14.63 15.05
CA HIS A 680 3.37 13.59 14.27
C HIS A 680 2.89 14.14 12.91
N LYS A 681 2.24 15.29 12.90
CA LYS A 681 1.85 15.97 11.65
C LYS A 681 3.05 16.28 10.77
N MET A 682 4.11 16.87 11.33
CA MET A 682 5.34 17.18 10.59
C MET A 682 5.92 15.95 9.88
N PHE A 683 5.98 14.83 10.60
CA PHE A 683 6.50 13.59 10.03
C PHE A 683 5.63 13.08 8.90
N MET A 684 4.31 12.95 9.14
CA MET A 684 3.37 12.35 8.18
C MET A 684 3.11 13.21 6.94
N THR A 685 3.13 14.55 7.08
CA THR A 685 2.83 15.47 5.96
C THR A 685 4.06 16.05 5.28
N GLY A 686 5.24 15.92 5.90
CA GLY A 686 6.46 16.55 5.39
C GLY A 686 7.65 15.60 5.33
N ALA A 687 8.21 15.19 6.48
CA ALA A 687 9.47 14.45 6.52
C ALA A 687 9.42 13.13 5.74
N LEU A 688 8.26 12.50 5.67
CA LEU A 688 8.05 11.25 4.94
C LEU A 688 8.34 11.38 3.43
N CYS A 689 8.16 12.58 2.83
CA CYS A 689 8.36 12.76 1.38
C CYS A 689 9.84 12.63 0.94
N ILE A 690 10.79 12.83 1.86
CA ILE A 690 12.24 12.68 1.59
C ILE A 690 12.80 11.34 2.03
N LEU A 691 12.04 10.54 2.80
CA LEU A 691 12.46 9.23 3.28
C LEU A 691 12.24 8.17 2.19
N ALA A 692 13.33 7.67 1.63
CA ALA A 692 13.34 6.60 0.62
C ALA A 692 12.26 6.77 -0.48
N PRO A 693 12.20 7.93 -1.18
CA PRO A 693 11.17 8.19 -2.16
C PRO A 693 11.22 7.16 -3.29
N GLY A 694 10.08 6.62 -3.68
CA GLY A 694 9.98 5.61 -4.73
C GLY A 694 10.18 4.16 -4.27
N SER A 695 10.46 3.93 -3.00
CA SER A 695 10.70 2.61 -2.43
C SER A 695 9.51 2.16 -1.57
N SER A 696 9.24 0.85 -1.51
CA SER A 696 8.30 0.24 -0.57
C SER A 696 8.67 0.47 0.91
N ALA A 697 9.90 0.87 1.18
CA ALA A 697 10.33 1.29 2.52
C ALA A 697 9.58 2.54 3.00
N GLN A 698 9.16 3.44 2.12
CA GLN A 698 8.45 4.67 2.49
C GLN A 698 7.11 4.39 3.19
N PRO A 699 6.14 3.65 2.60
CA PRO A 699 4.89 3.31 3.28
C PRO A 699 5.11 2.36 4.47
N LEU A 700 6.15 1.52 4.46
CA LEU A 700 6.50 0.69 5.62
C LEU A 700 6.89 1.55 6.82
N VAL A 701 7.80 2.52 6.64
CA VAL A 701 8.21 3.46 7.70
C VAL A 701 7.02 4.27 8.21
N ALA A 702 6.14 4.73 7.29
CA ALA A 702 4.90 5.41 7.66
C ALA A 702 4.00 4.53 8.52
N THR A 703 3.81 3.26 8.16
CA THR A 703 3.01 2.28 8.92
C THR A 703 3.60 2.05 10.32
N LEU A 704 4.92 1.84 10.42
CA LEU A 704 5.60 1.63 11.70
C LEU A 704 5.49 2.87 12.61
N PHE A 705 5.70 4.05 12.05
CA PHE A 705 5.58 5.31 12.80
C PHE A 705 4.13 5.55 13.27
N GLN A 706 3.17 5.29 12.40
CA GLN A 706 1.75 5.42 12.73
C GLN A 706 1.31 4.39 13.79
N THR A 707 1.82 3.16 13.70
CA THR A 707 1.58 2.12 14.71
C THR A 707 2.15 2.53 16.07
N MET A 708 3.37 3.08 16.08
CA MET A 708 3.98 3.60 17.31
C MET A 708 3.12 4.73 17.90
N PHE A 709 2.66 5.66 17.07
CA PHE A 709 1.79 6.75 17.51
C PHE A 709 0.46 6.21 18.06
N LEU A 710 -0.16 5.23 17.42
CA LEU A 710 -1.37 4.55 17.90
C LEU A 710 -1.15 3.91 19.28
N LEU A 711 -0.03 3.22 19.48
CA LEU A 711 0.31 2.62 20.78
C LEU A 711 0.54 3.68 21.87
N VAL A 712 1.12 4.83 21.51
CA VAL A 712 1.28 5.96 22.43
C VAL A 712 -0.10 6.48 22.87
N ILE A 713 -1.04 6.71 21.95
CA ILE A 713 -2.41 7.14 22.26
C ILE A 713 -3.12 6.12 23.16
N LEU A 714 -3.05 4.84 22.82
CA LEU A 714 -3.67 3.77 23.60
C LEU A 714 -3.15 3.67 25.04
N LYS A 715 -1.82 3.80 25.22
CA LYS A 715 -1.19 3.67 26.52
C LYS A 715 -1.28 4.92 27.36
N ALA A 716 -1.16 6.09 26.74
CA ALA A 716 -1.11 7.36 27.43
C ALA A 716 -2.51 7.87 27.80
N ALA A 717 -3.52 7.65 26.91
CA ALA A 717 -4.84 8.26 27.01
C ALA A 717 -4.73 9.72 27.47
N PRO A 718 -4.12 10.59 26.64
CA PRO A 718 -3.64 11.89 27.12
C PRO A 718 -4.73 12.96 27.27
N TYR A 719 -5.93 12.69 26.74
CA TYR A 719 -7.01 13.66 26.74
C TYR A 719 -7.81 13.64 28.05
N GLU A 720 -8.37 14.78 28.42
CA GLU A 720 -9.24 14.91 29.58
C GLU A 720 -10.63 14.27 29.34
N SER A 721 -11.05 14.22 28.09
CA SER A 721 -12.31 13.58 27.64
C SER A 721 -12.07 12.22 27.05
N ASP A 722 -12.82 11.22 27.50
CA ASP A 722 -12.86 9.86 26.90
C ASP A 722 -13.28 9.89 25.41
N GLY A 723 -14.11 10.86 25.00
CA GLY A 723 -14.51 11.06 23.61
C GLY A 723 -13.36 11.46 22.72
N ASP A 724 -12.50 12.37 23.20
CA ASP A 724 -11.31 12.83 22.49
C ASP A 724 -10.26 11.70 22.35
N ASP A 725 -10.07 10.88 23.41
CA ASP A 725 -9.20 9.69 23.34
C ASP A 725 -9.69 8.69 22.30
N LYS A 726 -11.01 8.39 22.30
CA LYS A 726 -11.62 7.51 21.30
C LYS A 726 -11.52 8.07 19.89
N SER A 727 -11.77 9.36 19.71
CA SER A 727 -11.66 10.05 18.41
C SER A 727 -10.23 10.02 17.89
N SER A 728 -9.25 10.29 18.74
CA SER A 728 -7.83 10.23 18.42
C SER A 728 -7.37 8.80 18.08
N PHE A 729 -7.87 7.81 18.84
CA PHE A 729 -7.62 6.40 18.57
C PHE A 729 -8.15 5.97 17.20
N VAL A 730 -9.43 6.27 16.91
CA VAL A 730 -10.06 5.91 15.61
C VAL A 730 -9.32 6.58 14.46
N SER A 731 -8.94 7.86 14.60
CA SER A 731 -8.13 8.58 13.61
C SER A 731 -6.79 7.90 13.36
N ALA A 732 -6.06 7.58 14.43
CA ALA A 732 -4.75 6.95 14.33
C ALA A 732 -4.82 5.54 13.74
N LEU A 733 -5.85 4.76 14.11
CA LEU A 733 -6.11 3.43 13.56
C LEU A 733 -6.41 3.49 12.05
N THR A 734 -7.28 4.42 11.65
CA THR A 734 -7.62 4.59 10.23
C THR A 734 -6.39 4.97 9.41
N LEU A 735 -5.58 5.92 9.88
CA LEU A 735 -4.35 6.30 9.21
C LEU A 735 -3.35 5.14 9.12
N MET A 736 -3.25 4.31 10.16
CA MET A 736 -2.41 3.11 10.15
C MET A 736 -2.89 2.11 9.09
N LEU A 737 -4.20 1.84 9.03
CA LEU A 737 -4.78 0.95 8.03
C LEU A 737 -4.59 1.50 6.61
N THR A 738 -4.73 2.81 6.41
CA THR A 738 -4.45 3.47 5.13
C THR A 738 -3.00 3.27 4.70
N MET A 739 -2.03 3.40 5.62
CA MET A 739 -0.62 3.17 5.33
C MET A 739 -0.32 1.70 5.03
N LEU A 740 -0.98 0.78 5.72
CA LEU A 740 -0.86 -0.65 5.47
C LEU A 740 -1.39 -1.02 4.08
N CYS A 741 -2.53 -0.44 3.68
CA CYS A 741 -3.06 -0.59 2.33
C CYS A 741 -2.10 -0.01 1.27
N ALA A 742 -1.52 1.16 1.52
CA ALA A 742 -0.53 1.76 0.64
C ALA A 742 0.71 0.86 0.46
N PHE A 743 1.18 0.25 1.56
CA PHE A 743 2.28 -0.72 1.53
C PHE A 743 1.90 -1.98 0.75
N ALA A 744 0.69 -2.50 0.94
CA ALA A 744 0.19 -3.67 0.23
C ALA A 744 0.11 -3.41 -1.28
N VAL A 745 -0.51 -2.30 -1.70
CA VAL A 745 -0.65 -1.92 -3.12
C VAL A 745 0.71 -1.74 -3.80
N MET A 746 1.70 -1.21 -3.09
CA MET A 746 3.04 -1.00 -3.67
C MET A 746 3.83 -2.29 -3.87
N ASN A 747 3.48 -3.36 -3.14
CA ASN A 747 4.16 -4.65 -3.21
C ASN A 747 3.35 -5.74 -3.94
N THR A 748 2.17 -5.43 -4.48
CA THR A 748 1.42 -6.34 -5.37
C THR A 748 2.01 -6.32 -6.76
N ASP A 749 2.30 -7.52 -7.28
CA ASP A 749 2.78 -7.67 -8.65
C ASP A 749 1.61 -7.40 -9.62
N PRO A 750 1.72 -6.47 -10.56
CA PRO A 750 0.65 -6.17 -11.52
C PRO A 750 0.28 -7.35 -12.44
N ALA A 751 1.09 -8.42 -12.43
CA ALA A 751 0.82 -9.66 -13.18
C ALA A 751 -0.12 -10.64 -12.44
N ASP A 752 -0.31 -10.47 -11.12
CA ASP A 752 -1.19 -11.32 -10.30
C ASP A 752 -2.58 -10.66 -10.18
N SER A 753 -3.43 -10.91 -11.18
CA SER A 753 -4.75 -10.26 -11.34
C SER A 753 -5.80 -10.63 -10.28
N ASP A 754 -5.55 -11.60 -9.40
CA ASP A 754 -6.61 -12.22 -8.59
C ASP A 754 -6.66 -11.81 -7.11
N ALA A 755 -5.65 -11.15 -6.56
CA ALA A 755 -5.60 -10.92 -5.11
C ALA A 755 -6.03 -9.52 -4.65
N PHE A 756 -5.67 -8.46 -5.37
CA PHE A 756 -5.97 -7.07 -4.98
C PHE A 756 -6.16 -6.18 -6.22
N SER A 757 -7.37 -6.11 -6.75
CA SER A 757 -7.65 -5.07 -7.75
C SER A 757 -7.54 -3.70 -7.09
N GLY A 758 -6.86 -2.77 -7.75
CA GLY A 758 -6.70 -1.39 -7.25
C GLY A 758 -8.06 -0.72 -6.91
N GLU A 759 -9.12 -1.11 -7.60
CA GLU A 759 -10.49 -0.65 -7.34
C GLU A 759 -10.99 -1.12 -5.97
N VAL A 760 -10.84 -2.41 -5.61
CA VAL A 760 -11.28 -2.95 -4.32
C VAL A 760 -10.56 -2.24 -3.17
N VAL A 761 -9.25 -2.03 -3.29
CA VAL A 761 -8.49 -1.27 -2.29
C VAL A 761 -8.97 0.19 -2.22
N GLY A 762 -9.32 0.80 -3.35
CA GLY A 762 -9.93 2.13 -3.41
C GLY A 762 -11.22 2.20 -2.60
N TYR A 763 -12.15 1.28 -2.81
CA TYR A 763 -13.39 1.20 -2.03
C TYR A 763 -13.11 1.01 -0.53
N VAL A 764 -12.19 0.11 -0.17
CA VAL A 764 -11.82 -0.13 1.24
C VAL A 764 -11.29 1.15 1.88
N LEU A 765 -10.38 1.86 1.22
CA LEU A 765 -9.80 3.12 1.73
C LEU A 765 -10.86 4.20 1.94
N VAL A 766 -11.77 4.37 0.99
CA VAL A 766 -12.85 5.36 1.09
C VAL A 766 -13.83 4.97 2.19
N ILE A 767 -14.24 3.70 2.28
CA ILE A 767 -15.15 3.21 3.32
C ILE A 767 -14.56 3.40 4.72
N ILE A 768 -13.29 3.03 4.93
CA ILE A 768 -12.60 3.20 6.21
C ILE A 768 -12.53 4.68 6.59
N SER A 769 -12.23 5.56 5.61
CA SER A 769 -12.16 7.01 5.83
C SER A 769 -13.51 7.62 6.17
N ILE A 770 -14.58 7.24 5.45
CA ILE A 770 -15.95 7.67 5.75
C ILE A 770 -16.38 7.14 7.12
N PHE A 771 -16.13 5.88 7.43
CA PHE A 771 -16.43 5.30 8.74
C PHE A 771 -15.76 6.08 9.87
N CYS A 772 -14.49 6.42 9.72
CA CYS A 772 -13.76 7.25 10.67
C CYS A 772 -14.47 8.60 10.91
N LEU A 773 -14.83 9.30 9.82
CA LEU A 773 -15.52 10.59 9.91
C LEU A 773 -16.90 10.46 10.57
N VAL A 774 -17.66 9.43 10.24
CA VAL A 774 -18.97 9.17 10.85
C VAL A 774 -18.83 8.92 12.35
N VAL A 775 -17.87 8.10 12.76
CA VAL A 775 -17.61 7.84 14.19
C VAL A 775 -17.19 9.12 14.91
N GLN A 776 -16.33 9.94 14.31
CA GLN A 776 -15.91 11.20 14.90
C GLN A 776 -17.08 12.19 15.07
N VAL A 777 -17.91 12.35 14.03
CA VAL A 777 -19.12 13.19 14.11
C VAL A 777 -20.10 12.66 15.16
N TYR A 778 -20.27 11.35 15.25
CA TYR A 778 -21.10 10.72 16.27
C TYR A 778 -20.60 11.00 17.69
N LEU A 779 -19.28 10.91 17.92
CA LEU A 779 -18.67 11.24 19.22
C LEU A 779 -18.87 12.72 19.58
N VAL A 780 -18.73 13.64 18.59
CA VAL A 780 -19.01 15.06 18.78
C VAL A 780 -20.46 15.31 19.22
N ILE A 781 -21.43 14.64 18.57
CA ILE A 781 -22.85 14.78 18.88
C ILE A 781 -23.15 14.28 20.29
N ILE A 782 -22.64 13.09 20.65
CA ILE A 782 -22.86 12.53 22.01
C ILE A 782 -22.30 13.46 23.09
N GLU A 783 -21.10 13.99 22.94
CA GLU A 783 -20.54 14.91 23.92
C GLU A 783 -21.33 16.23 23.99
N ALA A 784 -21.84 16.73 22.87
CA ALA A 784 -22.69 17.90 22.85
C ALA A 784 -24.01 17.65 23.59
N ASP A 785 -24.68 16.53 23.37
CA ASP A 785 -25.92 16.14 24.04
C ASP A 785 -25.70 15.88 25.54
N PHE A 786 -24.60 15.22 25.93
CA PHE A 786 -24.25 15.01 27.31
C PHE A 786 -23.94 16.30 28.05
N SER A 787 -23.35 17.28 27.38
CA SER A 787 -23.13 18.64 27.90
C SER A 787 -24.44 19.38 28.14
N ILE A 788 -25.42 19.20 27.27
CA ILE A 788 -26.76 19.80 27.40
C ILE A 788 -27.53 19.12 28.55
N LEU A 789 -27.51 17.80 28.67
CA LEU A 789 -28.15 17.04 29.72
C LEU A 789 -27.57 17.34 31.12
N LYS A 790 -26.24 17.55 31.23
CA LYS A 790 -25.59 17.96 32.48
C LYS A 790 -25.99 19.37 32.91
N LYS A 791 -26.43 20.26 32.00
CA LYS A 791 -27.00 21.57 32.30
C LYS A 791 -28.46 21.50 32.76
N CYS A 792 -29.20 20.46 32.38
CA CYS A 792 -30.61 20.28 32.73
C CYS A 792 -30.83 19.51 34.03
N THR A 793 -29.82 18.88 34.62
CA THR A 793 -29.91 18.23 35.95
C THR A 793 -29.72 19.28 37.04
N PRO A 794 -30.75 19.61 37.82
CA PRO A 794 -30.62 20.55 38.93
C PRO A 794 -29.68 19.91 39.97
N THR A 795 -28.55 20.54 40.22
CA THR A 795 -27.69 20.18 41.38
C THR A 795 -28.51 20.29 42.65
N LYS A 796 -28.90 19.15 43.19
CA LYS A 796 -29.45 19.08 44.56
C LYS A 796 -28.36 19.66 45.49
N LYS A 797 -28.56 20.88 45.94
CA LYS A 797 -27.83 21.42 47.11
C LYS A 797 -27.92 20.42 48.26
N PRO A 798 -26.84 20.08 48.94
CA PRO A 798 -26.92 19.27 50.16
C PRO A 798 -27.79 20.01 51.15
N LYS A 799 -28.87 19.38 51.61
CA LYS A 799 -29.66 19.84 52.76
C LYS A 799 -28.75 19.79 53.97
N VAL A 800 -28.42 20.98 54.46
CA VAL A 800 -27.87 21.15 55.82
C VAL A 800 -29.00 20.76 56.77
N VAL A 801 -28.85 19.64 57.46
CA VAL A 801 -29.69 19.23 58.61
C VAL A 801 -29.36 20.17 59.72
N GLY A 802 -30.24 21.15 59.96
CA GLY A 802 -30.13 22.05 61.12
C GLY A 802 -30.61 21.32 62.35
N ASP A 803 -29.73 21.12 63.26
CA ASP A 803 -30.07 20.72 64.61
C ASP A 803 -30.49 21.97 65.40
N LYS A 804 -31.75 21.96 65.88
CA LYS A 804 -32.35 22.99 66.71
C LYS A 804 -31.97 22.75 68.17
N THR A 805 -31.02 23.49 68.71
CA THR A 805 -31.00 23.73 70.14
C THR A 805 -31.00 25.24 70.40
N LYS A 806 -32.08 25.66 71.03
CA LYS A 806 -32.34 26.97 71.59
C LYS A 806 -31.35 27.25 72.73
N VAL A 807 -30.71 28.40 72.79
CA VAL A 807 -30.47 29.16 74.01
C VAL A 807 -30.45 30.65 73.65
N SER A 808 -31.24 31.40 74.33
CA SER A 808 -31.47 32.87 74.26
C SER A 808 -30.33 33.62 74.97
N PRO A 809 -30.35 35.00 74.88
CA PRO A 809 -29.19 35.83 74.86
C PRO A 809 -28.82 36.43 76.23
N MET A 810 -27.54 36.81 76.44
CA MET A 810 -27.22 37.72 77.45
C MET A 810 -26.24 38.81 76.93
N ILE A 811 -26.73 39.99 77.02
CA ILE A 811 -26.11 41.27 76.83
C ILE A 811 -24.95 41.46 77.84
N THR A 812 -23.81 41.92 77.43
CA THR A 812 -23.04 42.93 78.13
C THR A 812 -21.99 43.57 77.20
N ASP A 813 -22.06 44.85 77.30
CA ASP A 813 -21.23 45.94 76.86
C ASP A 813 -19.75 45.83 77.18
N SER A 814 -19.02 46.58 76.47
CA SER A 814 -17.94 47.55 76.78
C SER A 814 -16.57 47.19 76.15
N SER A 815 -16.24 48.09 75.21
CA SER A 815 -15.11 49.05 75.31
C SER A 815 -13.67 48.52 75.26
N ASP A 816 -13.01 49.13 74.34
CA ASP A 816 -11.67 49.73 74.37
C ASP A 816 -10.40 48.95 74.06
N MET A 817 -9.76 49.52 73.10
CA MET A 817 -8.33 49.85 72.93
C MET A 817 -7.25 48.71 72.95
N ASN A 818 -6.63 48.47 71.88
CA ASN A 818 -5.37 49.02 71.38
C ASN A 818 -5.05 48.36 70.01
#